data_c8adf92a9cdeae710aa4baed0246a8f2
#
_entry.id   c8adf92a9cdeae710aa4baed0246a8f2
#
_cell.length_a   1.000
_cell.length_b   1.000
_cell.length_c   1.000
_cell.angle_alpha   90.00
_cell.angle_beta   90.00
_cell.angle_gamma   90.00
#
_symmetry.space_group_name_H-M   'P 1'
#
loop_
_entity.id
_entity.type
_entity.pdbx_description
1 polymer ?
#
loop_
_entity_poly.entity_id
_entity_poly.type
_entity_poly.pdbx_seq_one_letter_code
_entity_poly.pdbx_strand_id
1 'polypeptide(L)'
;MAPSVVAGQRGKQQQLHGVSSVPATTAAAAAAADIDALGSPFPPLKVEFSEDEWRETAYEILMACCGLAAMSARSSTPKLQTQKSLTSAAASHMKKALGLQGATAATTTRELSQRALSFKSNKKTPSTVTEIMKVQLRISDQSEVRTLRALSRAAAGQASKSSGMVIVPLELLQNIGSSAFTDDAGFKKWLKRQLKVLEAGLLAHPLVPGDMGMDSLRLKQTLKDLYDKPAEVGKNSETLQVLRGAAMSRATRALNGEYGDFLHWADGIPLNVHLYATLLHACFLDNTLDNNEEDGVVIEELDEVLELIKKTWVMLGINQMMHNLCFMWVFFRQFVDTGQGRLGLLTACETQMIEVAKDAKARTLQPEHVELLSTTLSAIQSWVERRLLAYHDSFPGGAEGVMTGLLSLAVACTQISHDDISREYRHRRKDNSNVALNRVDVYIRSSIRTAFAQMMETVDKRRRSFKGSAIGGGSPPPALVILAQDTSTLASNEVENFSPVLKRWHPYAAGVAAATLHACYRREFKQYLSGVTAMVLDTLAILKVADGLEKHLVQIAVEDGVECEDGGKGLIQEMPPFEADQAMADLSKKWVFDNLNRITDWVNRNIQQENWNPAANRDHCAASSVDVLRILEETLDAFFSLSLDNPELLATLVNGLDKALQHYITQTVNPCGTKDLHVPSLPKLTRCSVNKSWLGGGGGVHKSKSKTEGSHGGRQGRLKTANDEDPFSLAYLCVRINTVSHINTQLDAIEKKIRHGWKDEATIVAPPLIGSGKKKTKAQQQQPVPPTLPQALLIEDTFQRTRRASKEGIQQLIELAAHRVVFSDLRSVFGEGLYIGGVTNARISTVLEQLDTKLGIIAETTAEHLRNRLAIALMQTCFDGFLIVLLAGGPLRTFMVSDSDLLKEDLEAIKDLFLADGNGLPSETVARASARASQVLTLFDLSSNELIHILSASSFGDKAAAASKHRSGNTNTKSSYPPTTGNWSASDANTVLRVLCYRYDETASQFLKKTYNLPKKLHD
;
A
#
# COMPACT_ATOMS: atom_id res chain seq x y z
N MET A 1 34.80 -31.92 -17.48
CA MET A 1 36.06 -31.93 -16.72
C MET A 1 35.78 -31.43 -15.33
N ALA A 2 35.64 -32.31 -14.39
CA ALA A 2 35.80 -32.09 -12.95
C ALA A 2 37.31 -32.17 -12.64
N PRO A 3 37.80 -31.83 -11.46
CA PRO A 3 37.47 -32.48 -10.22
C PRO A 3 37.21 -31.49 -9.04
N SER A 4 36.30 -31.77 -8.10
CA SER A 4 36.34 -32.62 -6.88
C SER A 4 37.49 -32.31 -5.93
N VAL A 5 37.11 -32.12 -4.64
CA VAL A 5 37.45 -32.90 -3.44
C VAL A 5 37.05 -32.07 -2.19
N VAL A 6 36.01 -32.39 -1.45
CA VAL A 6 35.88 -33.25 -0.25
C VAL A 6 36.16 -32.58 1.11
N ALA A 7 35.17 -32.46 1.87
CA ALA A 7 34.80 -32.99 3.18
C ALA A 7 35.25 -32.25 4.46
N GLY A 8 34.30 -32.17 5.39
CA GLY A 8 34.59 -31.98 6.81
C GLY A 8 33.38 -31.57 7.63
N GLN A 9 32.51 -32.51 8.00
CA GLN A 9 31.48 -32.40 9.02
C GLN A 9 32.04 -32.01 10.40
N ARG A 10 31.34 -31.15 11.13
CA ARG A 10 30.87 -31.51 12.49
C ARG A 10 29.97 -30.38 13.03
N GLY A 11 28.77 -30.75 13.41
CA GLY A 11 27.78 -29.89 14.03
C GLY A 11 28.10 -29.54 15.47
N LYS A 12 27.47 -28.50 15.92
CA LYS A 12 26.97 -28.32 17.29
C LYS A 12 25.84 -27.32 17.33
N GLN A 13 24.71 -27.76 17.85
CA GLN A 13 23.62 -26.95 18.37
C GLN A 13 24.20 -25.90 19.34
N GLN A 14 23.73 -24.66 19.23
CA GLN A 14 23.67 -23.76 20.36
C GLN A 14 22.49 -22.81 20.24
N GLN A 15 21.83 -22.73 21.35
CA GLN A 15 20.64 -22.04 21.82
C GLN A 15 20.62 -20.54 21.48
N LEU A 16 19.42 -20.05 21.20
CA LEU A 16 19.01 -18.67 21.30
C LEU A 16 19.14 -18.17 22.74
N HIS A 17 19.98 -17.18 22.95
CA HIS A 17 19.89 -16.09 23.95
C HIS A 17 21.08 -15.16 23.68
N GLY A 18 20.80 -13.89 23.37
CA GLY A 18 21.86 -12.90 23.26
C GLY A 18 21.33 -11.56 22.79
N VAL A 19 20.91 -10.74 23.76
CA VAL A 19 20.89 -9.30 23.62
C VAL A 19 22.27 -8.87 23.11
N SER A 20 22.33 -8.30 21.92
CA SER A 20 23.56 -7.83 21.30
C SER A 20 24.02 -6.55 22.00
N SER A 21 24.92 -6.68 22.96
CA SER A 21 25.74 -5.58 23.44
C SER A 21 26.70 -5.17 22.32
N VAL A 22 26.54 -3.94 21.83
CA VAL A 22 27.50 -3.28 20.91
C VAL A 22 28.87 -3.26 21.60
N PRO A 23 29.97 -3.69 20.95
CA PRO A 23 31.30 -3.71 21.58
C PRO A 23 31.78 -2.28 21.85
N ALA A 24 32.30 -2.05 23.04
CA ALA A 24 32.79 -0.76 23.55
C ALA A 24 33.82 -0.06 22.61
N THR A 25 34.45 -0.78 21.73
CA THR A 25 35.40 -0.24 20.73
C THR A 25 34.75 0.59 19.63
N THR A 26 33.47 0.37 19.32
CA THR A 26 32.74 1.15 18.31
C THR A 26 32.24 2.48 18.87
N ALA A 27 31.90 2.52 20.14
CA ALA A 27 31.43 3.74 20.81
C ALA A 27 32.58 4.76 20.99
N ALA A 28 33.79 4.29 21.34
CA ALA A 28 34.96 5.15 21.46
C ALA A 28 35.41 5.72 20.09
N ALA A 29 35.34 4.96 19.02
CA ALA A 29 35.62 5.41 17.66
C ALA A 29 34.59 6.43 17.15
N ALA A 30 33.31 6.23 17.48
CA ALA A 30 32.26 7.18 17.14
C ALA A 30 32.39 8.50 17.93
N ALA A 31 32.75 8.44 19.21
CA ALA A 31 33.01 9.63 20.04
C ALA A 31 34.22 10.41 19.50
N ALA A 32 35.30 9.73 19.09
CA ALA A 32 36.47 10.38 18.51
C ALA A 32 36.12 11.08 17.17
N ALA A 33 35.33 10.46 16.32
CA ALA A 33 34.87 11.07 15.08
C ALA A 33 33.95 12.29 15.32
N ASP A 34 33.19 12.27 16.40
CA ASP A 34 32.32 13.38 16.83
C ASP A 34 33.11 14.59 17.33
N ILE A 35 34.21 14.36 18.01
CA ILE A 35 35.13 15.40 18.49
C ILE A 35 35.83 16.08 17.32
N ASP A 36 36.34 15.28 16.38
CA ASP A 36 36.97 15.81 15.17
C ASP A 36 35.99 16.63 14.30
N ALA A 37 34.70 16.23 14.32
CA ALA A 37 33.64 16.93 13.61
C ALA A 37 33.20 18.23 14.28
N LEU A 38 33.45 18.43 15.58
CA LEU A 38 33.07 19.63 16.31
C LEU A 38 33.99 20.83 15.97
N GLY A 39 35.28 20.58 15.78
CA GLY A 39 36.28 21.62 15.54
C GLY A 39 36.44 22.58 16.73
N SER A 40 37.35 23.56 16.60
CA SER A 40 37.47 24.67 17.54
C SER A 40 36.77 25.90 17.00
N PRO A 41 35.87 26.57 17.78
CA PRO A 41 35.21 27.80 17.34
C PRO A 41 36.15 29.02 17.39
N PHE A 42 37.28 28.86 18.10
CA PHE A 42 38.21 29.94 18.25
C PHE A 42 39.05 30.13 16.98
N PRO A 43 39.43 31.39 16.66
CA PRO A 43 40.19 31.65 15.47
C PRO A 43 41.49 30.83 15.42
N PRO A 44 41.80 30.20 14.27
CA PRO A 44 42.98 29.34 14.18
C PRO A 44 44.26 30.14 14.35
N LEU A 45 45.19 29.62 15.13
CA LEU A 45 46.52 30.17 15.24
C LEU A 45 47.38 29.71 14.05
N LYS A 46 48.22 30.60 13.57
CA LYS A 46 49.20 30.26 12.52
C LYS A 46 50.33 29.37 13.03
N VAL A 47 50.45 29.22 14.35
CA VAL A 47 51.44 28.42 15.04
C VAL A 47 50.71 27.21 15.67
N GLU A 48 51.11 26.03 15.31
CA GLU A 48 50.56 24.79 15.86
C GLU A 48 51.17 24.46 17.23
N PHE A 49 50.30 24.23 18.20
CA PHE A 49 50.67 23.77 19.55
C PHE A 49 50.14 22.34 19.75
N SER A 50 50.97 21.50 20.40
CA SER A 50 50.50 20.24 20.93
C SER A 50 49.66 20.45 22.20
N GLU A 51 48.84 19.49 22.56
CA GLU A 51 48.00 19.57 23.74
C GLU A 51 48.84 19.74 25.05
N ASP A 52 49.97 19.09 25.13
CA ASP A 52 50.93 19.26 26.26
C ASP A 52 51.55 20.69 26.28
N GLU A 53 51.87 21.26 25.11
CA GLU A 53 52.36 22.61 25.02
C GLU A 53 51.32 23.64 25.49
N TRP A 54 50.05 23.42 25.21
CA TRP A 54 48.94 24.23 25.71
C TRP A 54 48.84 24.12 27.23
N ARG A 55 48.83 22.90 27.77
CA ARG A 55 48.70 22.63 29.22
C ARG A 55 49.86 23.26 30.01
N GLU A 56 51.10 23.05 29.56
CA GLU A 56 52.27 23.61 30.23
C GLU A 56 52.28 25.16 30.20
N THR A 57 51.90 25.76 29.05
CA THR A 57 51.84 27.24 28.90
C THR A 57 50.75 27.82 29.79
N ALA A 58 49.56 27.20 29.80
CA ALA A 58 48.45 27.63 30.64
C ALA A 58 48.80 27.56 32.14
N TYR A 59 49.51 26.52 32.57
CA TYR A 59 49.99 26.37 33.95
C TYR A 59 51.02 27.47 34.32
N GLU A 60 51.99 27.73 33.45
CA GLU A 60 53.00 28.79 33.67
C GLU A 60 52.35 30.17 33.88
N ILE A 61 51.32 30.51 33.08
CA ILE A 61 50.55 31.74 33.24
C ILE A 61 49.77 31.75 34.56
N LEU A 62 49.10 30.67 34.88
CA LEU A 62 48.36 30.52 36.14
C LEU A 62 49.28 30.77 37.35
N MET A 63 50.43 30.14 37.35
CA MET A 63 51.41 30.25 38.46
C MET A 63 52.02 31.66 38.56
N ALA A 64 52.22 32.32 37.39
CA ALA A 64 52.68 33.73 37.42
C ALA A 64 51.64 34.64 38.05
N CYS A 65 50.36 34.47 37.76
CA CYS A 65 49.28 35.25 38.34
C CYS A 65 49.12 35.02 39.83
N CYS A 66 49.32 33.79 40.30
CA CYS A 66 49.30 33.44 41.75
C CYS A 66 50.45 34.08 42.50
N GLY A 67 51.65 34.04 41.94
CA GLY A 67 52.84 34.63 42.55
C GLY A 67 52.74 36.15 42.69
N LEU A 68 52.25 36.81 41.65
CA LEU A 68 52.07 38.27 41.65
C LEU A 68 50.98 38.75 42.60
N ALA A 69 49.86 38.00 42.72
CA ALA A 69 48.76 38.31 43.60
C ALA A 69 49.19 38.21 45.09
N ALA A 70 50.08 37.25 45.44
CA ALA A 70 50.63 37.10 46.78
C ALA A 70 51.54 38.25 47.19
N MET A 71 52.19 38.88 46.24
CA MET A 71 53.04 40.04 46.50
C MET A 71 52.22 41.33 46.64
N SER A 72 51.17 41.50 45.87
CA SER A 72 50.27 42.65 45.94
C SER A 72 49.50 42.70 47.26
N ALA A 73 49.14 41.56 47.78
CA ALA A 73 48.42 41.43 49.06
C ALA A 73 49.26 41.86 50.30
N ARG A 74 50.60 41.99 50.11
CA ARG A 74 51.51 42.48 51.19
C ARG A 74 51.68 43.99 51.20
N SER A 75 51.19 44.73 50.22
CA SER A 75 51.43 46.16 50.07
C SER A 75 50.20 47.07 50.19
N SER A 76 48.98 46.56 50.28
CA SER A 76 47.81 47.43 50.42
C SER A 76 46.57 46.64 50.90
N THR A 77 46.00 47.11 52.00
CA THR A 77 44.62 46.80 52.36
C THR A 77 43.70 47.83 51.72
N PRO A 78 42.95 47.50 50.69
CA PRO A 78 41.62 48.03 50.55
C PRO A 78 40.61 46.86 50.59
N LYS A 79 39.55 47.05 51.38
CA LYS A 79 38.37 46.24 51.43
C LYS A 79 37.71 46.19 50.00
N LEU A 80 37.96 45.18 49.25
CA LEU A 80 37.12 44.87 48.13
C LEU A 80 35.80 44.32 48.68
N GLN A 81 34.72 45.08 48.46
CA GLN A 81 33.36 44.58 48.65
C GLN A 81 33.17 43.41 47.67
N THR A 82 32.99 42.24 48.23
CA THR A 82 32.72 40.99 47.54
C THR A 82 31.41 41.10 46.83
N GLN A 83 31.44 41.19 45.50
CA GLN A 83 30.32 40.82 44.63
C GLN A 83 30.24 39.29 44.64
N LYS A 84 29.54 38.76 45.65
CA LYS A 84 29.36 37.29 45.88
C LYS A 84 28.37 36.63 44.89
N SER A 85 27.84 37.29 43.88
CA SER A 85 26.63 36.71 43.22
C SER A 85 26.89 35.96 41.88
N LEU A 86 27.94 36.17 41.15
CA LEU A 86 28.07 35.59 39.79
C LEU A 86 28.97 34.32 39.76
N THR A 87 30.05 34.30 40.52
CA THR A 87 30.90 33.10 40.62
C THR A 87 30.26 31.96 41.37
N SER A 88 29.47 32.26 42.42
CA SER A 88 28.66 31.29 43.14
C SER A 88 27.63 30.64 42.26
N ALA A 89 27.05 31.38 41.29
CA ALA A 89 26.12 30.79 40.31
C ALA A 89 26.82 29.83 39.35
N ALA A 90 27.99 30.22 38.81
CA ALA A 90 28.78 29.36 37.91
C ALA A 90 29.25 28.05 38.60
N ALA A 91 29.73 28.14 39.83
CA ALA A 91 30.12 26.97 40.62
C ALA A 91 28.91 26.12 40.99
N SER A 92 27.79 26.75 41.29
CA SER A 92 26.53 26.02 41.54
C SER A 92 26.09 25.24 40.29
N HIS A 93 26.19 25.84 39.10
CA HIS A 93 25.88 25.16 37.85
C HIS A 93 26.84 24.02 37.55
N MET A 94 28.13 24.19 37.79
CA MET A 94 29.13 23.15 37.65
C MET A 94 28.89 22.00 38.64
N LYS A 95 28.60 22.30 39.90
CA LYS A 95 28.22 21.30 40.91
C LYS A 95 27.01 20.52 40.51
N LYS A 96 25.99 21.20 39.95
CA LYS A 96 24.78 20.55 39.41
C LYS A 96 25.10 19.70 38.17
N ALA A 97 25.96 20.16 37.27
CA ALA A 97 26.40 19.45 36.08
C ALA A 97 27.16 18.17 36.41
N LEU A 98 27.87 18.17 37.54
CA LEU A 98 28.64 17.02 38.01
C LEU A 98 27.82 16.07 38.91
N GLY A 99 26.50 16.28 39.01
CA GLY A 99 25.62 15.41 39.79
C GLY A 99 25.65 15.61 41.30
N LEU A 100 26.19 16.73 41.78
CA LEU A 100 26.53 16.99 43.17
C LEU A 100 25.45 17.73 43.99
N GLN A 101 24.27 17.93 43.41
CA GLN A 101 23.12 18.49 44.11
C GLN A 101 22.02 17.44 44.29
N GLY A 102 22.14 16.69 45.37
CA GLY A 102 21.12 15.76 45.80
C GLY A 102 21.28 15.27 47.20
N ALA A 103 21.28 16.18 48.19
CA ALA A 103 20.87 15.88 49.57
C ALA A 103 20.95 17.13 50.45
N THR A 104 19.92 17.95 50.37
CA THR A 104 19.56 18.78 51.51
C THR A 104 18.59 17.95 52.34
N ALA A 105 19.14 17.09 53.19
CA ALA A 105 18.42 16.62 54.33
C ALA A 105 19.31 16.91 55.54
N ALA A 106 18.92 17.86 56.30
CA ALA A 106 19.39 18.06 57.65
C ALA A 106 19.25 16.74 58.40
N THR A 107 20.18 16.57 59.40
CA THR A 107 20.24 15.47 60.37
C THR A 107 20.96 14.22 59.86
N THR A 108 22.28 14.19 60.10
CA THR A 108 23.03 13.15 60.83
C THR A 108 24.52 13.34 60.57
N THR A 109 25.06 14.42 61.06
CA THR A 109 26.50 14.73 61.02
C THR A 109 27.29 14.09 62.14
N ARG A 110 26.89 12.96 62.67
CA ARG A 110 27.59 12.35 63.84
C ARG A 110 28.06 10.91 63.69
N GLU A 111 27.66 10.21 62.62
CA GLU A 111 28.07 8.80 62.43
C GLU A 111 29.02 8.50 61.27
N LEU A 112 29.22 9.45 60.33
CA LEU A 112 30.12 9.25 59.19
C LEU A 112 31.59 9.60 59.51
N SER A 113 31.89 10.29 60.66
CA SER A 113 33.29 10.63 61.05
C SER A 113 34.03 9.46 61.62
N GLN A 114 33.44 8.32 61.93
CA GLN A 114 34.13 7.14 62.54
C GLN A 114 34.43 6.01 61.54
N ARG A 115 33.94 6.08 60.29
CA ARG A 115 34.26 5.07 59.25
C ARG A 115 35.36 5.47 58.26
N ALA A 116 35.82 6.70 58.30
CA ALA A 116 36.86 7.22 57.41
C ALA A 116 38.29 6.94 57.85
N LEU A 117 38.53 6.19 58.88
CA LEU A 117 39.86 5.92 59.44
C LEU A 117 40.45 4.51 59.16
N SER A 118 40.03 3.81 58.14
CA SER A 118 40.54 2.45 57.92
C SER A 118 40.85 2.09 56.44
N PHE A 119 41.31 2.99 55.62
CA PHE A 119 41.97 2.59 54.38
C PHE A 119 43.23 3.38 54.15
N LYS A 120 44.37 2.76 54.48
CA LYS A 120 45.68 3.24 54.06
C LYS A 120 45.85 2.99 52.57
N SER A 121 45.57 4.00 51.76
CA SER A 121 46.08 4.12 50.42
C SER A 121 47.07 5.27 50.36
N ASN A 122 48.32 5.00 50.02
CA ASN A 122 49.45 5.92 49.90
C ASN A 122 49.33 6.86 48.65
N LYS A 123 48.22 7.52 48.46
CA LYS A 123 48.09 8.67 47.50
C LYS A 123 47.90 9.91 48.37
N LYS A 124 48.91 10.83 48.37
CA LYS A 124 48.80 12.16 48.94
C LYS A 124 47.63 12.86 48.25
N THR A 125 46.58 13.16 49.02
CA THR A 125 45.54 14.11 48.55
C THR A 125 46.18 15.46 48.33
N PRO A 126 45.89 16.14 47.20
CA PRO A 126 46.40 17.48 46.95
C PRO A 126 45.89 18.41 48.06
N SER A 127 46.83 19.14 48.72
CA SER A 127 46.51 20.00 49.86
C SER A 127 46.20 21.45 49.47
N THR A 128 46.43 21.80 48.21
CA THR A 128 46.25 23.18 47.74
C THR A 128 45.58 23.20 46.35
N VAL A 129 44.80 24.23 46.06
CA VAL A 129 44.13 24.45 44.76
C VAL A 129 45.12 24.45 43.60
N THR A 130 46.35 24.90 43.86
CA THR A 130 47.40 24.90 42.81
C THR A 130 47.91 23.47 42.52
N GLU A 131 47.91 22.59 43.51
CA GLU A 131 48.26 21.18 43.31
C GLU A 131 47.19 20.44 42.56
N ILE A 132 45.89 20.77 42.79
CA ILE A 132 44.79 20.26 41.98
C ILE A 132 45.01 20.64 40.52
N MET A 133 45.21 21.89 40.22
CA MET A 133 45.43 22.37 38.82
C MET A 133 46.69 21.75 38.20
N LYS A 134 47.75 21.50 38.97
CA LYS A 134 48.93 20.76 38.50
C LYS A 134 48.61 19.35 38.05
N VAL A 135 47.84 18.62 38.85
CA VAL A 135 47.43 17.24 38.53
C VAL A 135 46.52 17.26 37.32
N GLN A 136 45.54 18.14 37.26
CA GLN A 136 44.61 18.28 36.18
C GLN A 136 45.28 18.63 34.84
N LEU A 137 46.25 19.54 34.86
CA LEU A 137 47.03 19.89 33.69
C LEU A 137 48.15 18.90 33.37
N ARG A 138 48.35 17.85 34.19
CA ARG A 138 49.38 16.79 34.05
C ARG A 138 50.81 17.38 34.00
N ILE A 139 51.12 18.32 34.88
CA ILE A 139 52.40 18.99 34.94
C ILE A 139 53.39 18.15 35.77
N SER A 140 54.61 17.95 35.24
CA SER A 140 55.65 17.22 35.99
C SER A 140 56.22 18.07 37.12
N ASP A 141 56.64 17.42 38.22
CA ASP A 141 57.23 18.10 39.37
C ASP A 141 58.47 18.91 39.01
N GLN A 142 59.25 18.42 38.05
CA GLN A 142 60.41 19.14 37.56
C GLN A 142 60.07 20.46 36.82
N SER A 143 58.97 20.43 36.01
CA SER A 143 58.47 21.60 35.32
C SER A 143 57.93 22.63 36.29
N GLU A 144 57.17 22.20 37.29
CA GLU A 144 56.69 23.07 38.36
C GLU A 144 57.80 23.77 39.11
N VAL A 145 58.78 23.01 39.63
CA VAL A 145 59.86 23.57 40.42
C VAL A 145 60.68 24.56 39.60
N ARG A 146 60.95 24.29 38.31
CA ARG A 146 61.60 25.21 37.41
C ARG A 146 60.84 26.52 37.28
N THR A 147 59.54 26.41 36.96
CA THR A 147 58.64 27.54 36.75
C THR A 147 58.53 28.41 38.00
N LEU A 148 58.30 27.82 39.15
CA LEU A 148 58.18 28.49 40.43
C LEU A 148 59.50 29.25 40.81
N ARG A 149 60.62 28.59 40.64
CA ARG A 149 61.96 29.22 40.89
C ARG A 149 62.20 30.38 39.94
N ALA A 150 61.86 30.27 38.66
CA ALA A 150 62.05 31.35 37.68
C ALA A 150 61.14 32.55 38.01
N LEU A 151 59.86 32.27 38.29
CA LEU A 151 58.90 33.33 38.62
C LEU A 151 59.26 34.03 39.95
N SER A 152 59.70 33.29 40.95
CA SER A 152 60.23 33.90 42.21
C SER A 152 61.37 34.81 41.97
N ARG A 153 62.36 34.47 41.09
CA ARG A 153 63.45 35.31 40.71
C ARG A 153 63.04 36.55 39.92
N ALA A 154 62.06 36.38 39.01
CA ALA A 154 61.46 37.46 38.25
C ALA A 154 60.74 38.47 39.16
N ALA A 155 60.01 37.98 40.13
CA ALA A 155 59.31 38.77 41.11
C ALA A 155 60.23 39.55 42.04
N ALA A 156 61.36 38.94 42.54
CA ALA A 156 62.33 39.60 43.34
C ALA A 156 63.10 40.77 42.64
N GLY A 157 63.17 40.68 41.28
CA GLY A 157 63.77 41.73 40.48
C GLY A 157 62.86 42.91 40.09
N GLN A 158 61.56 42.83 40.37
CA GLN A 158 60.56 43.75 39.91
C GLN A 158 59.83 44.58 40.99
N ALA A 159 60.39 44.72 42.17
CA ALA A 159 59.79 45.37 43.34
C ALA A 159 59.20 46.78 43.12
N SER A 160 59.26 47.34 41.92
CA SER A 160 58.79 48.73 41.64
C SER A 160 57.92 48.91 40.39
N LYS A 161 57.46 47.79 39.76
CA LYS A 161 56.70 47.89 38.51
C LYS A 161 55.22 47.40 38.69
N SER A 162 54.29 48.08 37.97
CA SER A 162 52.89 47.75 38.05
C SER A 162 52.63 46.32 37.57
N SER A 163 51.70 45.63 38.29
CA SER A 163 51.41 44.18 38.17
C SER A 163 50.94 43.72 36.78
N GLY A 164 50.53 44.64 35.92
CA GLY A 164 49.93 44.30 34.64
C GLY A 164 50.85 44.03 33.46
N MET A 165 52.17 44.19 33.66
CA MET A 165 53.18 44.18 32.59
C MET A 165 54.10 42.97 32.60
N VAL A 166 53.73 41.87 33.13
CA VAL A 166 54.58 40.65 33.21
C VAL A 166 54.34 39.81 31.95
N ILE A 167 55.40 39.71 31.12
CA ILE A 167 55.39 38.86 29.93
C ILE A 167 56.00 37.52 30.31
N VAL A 168 55.12 36.58 30.70
CA VAL A 168 55.53 35.30 31.31
C VAL A 168 56.62 34.57 30.51
N PRO A 169 56.48 34.36 29.16
CA PRO A 169 57.52 33.68 28.41
C PRO A 169 58.88 34.37 28.50
N LEU A 170 58.92 35.70 28.48
CA LEU A 170 60.18 36.42 28.59
C LEU A 170 60.80 36.33 29.99
N GLU A 171 59.98 36.39 31.05
CA GLU A 171 60.43 36.19 32.40
C GLU A 171 61.05 34.80 32.61
N LEU A 172 60.41 33.78 32.04
CA LEU A 172 60.93 32.40 32.09
C LEU A 172 62.20 32.25 31.31
N LEU A 173 62.31 32.83 30.06
CA LEU A 173 63.50 32.78 29.26
C LEU A 173 64.71 33.51 29.89
N GLN A 174 64.44 34.58 30.67
CA GLN A 174 65.52 35.27 31.40
C GLN A 174 66.01 34.51 32.62
N ASN A 175 65.18 33.70 33.25
CA ASN A 175 65.51 33.06 34.56
C ASN A 175 65.74 31.55 34.49
N ILE A 176 65.50 30.90 33.36
CA ILE A 176 65.73 29.45 33.13
C ILE A 176 66.77 29.29 32.04
N GLY A 177 67.89 28.68 32.39
CA GLY A 177 68.93 28.30 31.44
C GLY A 177 69.00 26.78 31.24
N SER A 178 69.94 26.36 30.33
CA SER A 178 70.14 24.94 30.02
C SER A 178 70.45 24.07 31.22
N SER A 179 71.18 24.66 32.24
CA SER A 179 71.53 24.01 33.49
C SER A 179 70.31 23.58 34.35
N ALA A 180 69.11 24.02 34.06
CA ALA A 180 67.90 23.64 34.76
C ALA A 180 67.21 22.37 34.17
N PHE A 181 67.79 21.79 33.10
CA PHE A 181 67.31 20.59 32.47
C PHE A 181 68.30 19.46 32.61
N THR A 182 67.78 18.23 32.60
CA THR A 182 68.61 17.02 32.70
C THR A 182 69.27 16.67 31.37
N ASP A 183 68.67 17.09 30.27
CA ASP A 183 69.13 16.85 28.90
C ASP A 183 68.92 18.11 28.01
N ASP A 184 69.78 18.26 27.02
CA ASP A 184 69.76 19.39 26.08
C ASP A 184 68.52 19.34 25.15
N ALA A 185 67.98 18.14 24.91
CA ALA A 185 66.77 17.96 24.11
C ALA A 185 65.52 18.52 24.82
N GLY A 186 65.41 18.29 26.14
CA GLY A 186 64.33 18.86 26.95
C GLY A 186 64.40 20.36 27.03
N PHE A 187 65.64 20.95 27.12
CA PHE A 187 65.82 22.41 27.08
C PHE A 187 65.40 22.98 25.72
N LYS A 188 65.80 22.37 24.62
CA LYS A 188 65.41 22.80 23.24
C LYS A 188 63.91 22.69 23.01
N LYS A 189 63.26 21.61 23.47
CA LYS A 189 61.77 21.46 23.36
C LYS A 189 61.06 22.57 24.14
N TRP A 190 61.50 22.84 25.38
CA TRP A 190 60.95 23.91 26.20
C TRP A 190 61.17 25.27 25.60
N LEU A 191 62.40 25.58 25.13
CA LEU A 191 62.77 26.84 24.46
C LEU A 191 61.86 27.04 23.21
N LYS A 192 61.74 26.03 22.38
CA LYS A 192 60.89 26.09 21.18
C LYS A 192 59.44 26.43 21.57
N ARG A 193 58.93 25.85 22.65
CA ARG A 193 57.52 26.16 23.11
C ARG A 193 57.41 27.64 23.54
N GLN A 194 58.36 28.16 24.35
CA GLN A 194 58.35 29.56 24.78
C GLN A 194 58.45 30.54 23.58
N LEU A 195 59.26 30.21 22.58
CA LEU A 195 59.33 31.01 21.35
C LEU A 195 58.10 30.95 20.49
N LYS A 196 57.43 29.77 20.42
CA LYS A 196 56.11 29.63 19.80
C LYS A 196 55.07 30.52 20.47
N VAL A 197 55.04 30.58 21.80
CA VAL A 197 54.10 31.42 22.55
C VAL A 197 54.33 32.89 22.24
N LEU A 198 55.60 33.32 22.17
CA LEU A 198 55.95 34.69 21.77
C LEU A 198 55.58 34.97 20.32
N GLU A 199 55.84 34.05 19.42
CA GLU A 199 55.44 34.17 18.01
C GLU A 199 53.94 34.31 17.87
N ALA A 200 53.15 33.43 18.50
CA ALA A 200 51.71 33.45 18.49
C ALA A 200 51.13 34.76 19.06
N GLY A 201 51.72 35.27 20.16
CA GLY A 201 51.23 36.50 20.80
C GLY A 201 51.71 37.79 20.13
N LEU A 202 52.87 37.81 19.48
CA LEU A 202 53.44 39.03 18.90
C LEU A 202 53.23 39.14 17.37
N LEU A 203 53.11 38.02 16.65
CA LEU A 203 53.19 38.03 15.19
C LEU A 203 52.04 37.37 14.49
N ALA A 204 51.40 36.37 15.09
CA ALA A 204 50.43 35.56 14.41
C ALA A 204 49.10 36.31 14.13
N HIS A 205 48.72 37.21 14.99
CA HIS A 205 47.47 37.99 14.90
C HIS A 205 47.69 39.44 15.32
N PRO A 206 48.25 40.28 14.46
CA PRO A 206 48.41 41.70 14.76
C PRO A 206 47.06 42.42 14.75
N LEU A 207 46.75 43.18 15.82
CA LEU A 207 45.51 43.98 15.94
C LEU A 207 45.50 45.19 15.00
N VAL A 208 46.63 45.61 14.50
CA VAL A 208 46.75 46.76 13.58
C VAL A 208 47.33 46.31 12.25
N PRO A 209 46.55 46.24 11.20
CA PRO A 209 47.06 45.95 9.85
C PRO A 209 47.75 47.23 9.28
N GLY A 210 48.91 47.07 8.75
CA GLY A 210 49.44 48.01 7.78
C GLY A 210 50.82 48.61 8.02
N ASP A 211 51.29 48.75 9.28
CA ASP A 211 52.57 49.51 9.51
C ASP A 211 53.73 48.63 10.00
N MET A 212 53.58 47.31 9.90
CA MET A 212 54.38 46.35 10.63
C MET A 212 55.30 45.45 9.78
N GLY A 213 55.42 45.65 8.51
CA GLY A 213 56.18 44.74 7.65
C GLY A 213 57.69 44.62 8.03
N MET A 214 58.32 45.67 8.38
CA MET A 214 59.73 45.61 8.76
C MET A 214 59.97 45.15 10.19
N ASP A 215 59.13 45.57 11.12
CA ASP A 215 59.25 45.20 12.54
C ASP A 215 58.83 43.71 12.77
N SER A 216 57.87 43.21 12.04
CA SER A 216 57.44 41.79 12.08
C SER A 216 58.55 40.87 11.55
N LEU A 217 59.25 41.27 10.49
CA LEU A 217 60.40 40.54 9.97
C LEU A 217 61.62 40.55 10.95
N ARG A 218 61.88 41.67 11.60
CA ARG A 218 62.92 41.74 12.65
C ARG A 218 62.61 40.89 13.82
N LEU A 219 61.33 40.91 14.30
CA LEU A 219 60.92 40.05 15.42
C LEU A 219 60.95 38.55 15.08
N LYS A 220 60.58 38.17 13.84
CA LYS A 220 60.75 36.81 13.37
C LYS A 220 62.20 36.38 13.32
N GLN A 221 63.07 37.24 12.83
CA GLN A 221 64.52 36.97 12.80
C GLN A 221 65.10 36.88 14.22
N THR A 222 64.64 37.71 15.11
CA THR A 222 65.08 37.72 16.51
C THR A 222 64.62 36.38 17.22
N LEU A 223 63.43 35.95 16.96
CA LEU A 223 62.90 34.65 17.50
C LEU A 223 63.70 33.46 16.92
N LYS A 224 64.04 33.51 15.64
CA LYS A 224 64.85 32.50 15.00
C LYS A 224 66.27 32.46 15.52
N ASP A 225 66.90 33.65 15.67
CA ASP A 225 68.28 33.79 16.24
C ASP A 225 68.35 33.22 17.65
N LEU A 226 67.37 33.43 18.51
CA LEU A 226 67.26 32.84 19.83
C LEU A 226 67.12 31.31 19.76
N TYR A 227 66.44 30.75 18.77
CA TYR A 227 66.32 29.32 18.58
C TYR A 227 67.61 28.69 18.12
N ASP A 228 68.34 29.35 17.21
CA ASP A 228 69.58 28.89 16.60
C ASP A 228 70.78 29.05 17.58
N LYS A 229 70.72 30.06 18.49
CA LYS A 229 71.74 30.30 19.50
C LYS A 229 71.18 30.22 20.94
N PRO A 230 70.85 29.04 21.44
CA PRO A 230 70.28 28.85 22.78
C PRO A 230 71.17 29.36 23.94
N ALA A 231 72.44 29.53 23.73
CA ALA A 231 73.39 30.07 24.73
C ALA A 231 73.21 31.52 25.04
N GLU A 232 72.56 32.28 24.14
CA GLU A 232 72.26 33.73 24.33
C GLU A 232 70.96 33.95 25.21
N VAL A 233 70.31 32.90 25.60
CA VAL A 233 69.12 32.96 26.49
C VAL A 233 69.57 33.13 27.95
N GLY A 234 69.21 34.27 28.57
CA GLY A 234 69.54 34.52 29.92
C GLY A 234 69.35 35.98 30.36
N LYS A 235 69.80 36.37 31.59
CA LYS A 235 69.52 37.68 32.19
C LYS A 235 70.05 38.88 31.44
N ASN A 236 71.10 38.70 30.68
CA ASN A 236 71.76 39.79 29.97
C ASN A 236 71.65 39.76 28.46
N SER A 237 70.65 38.98 27.97
CA SER A 237 70.41 38.90 26.55
C SER A 237 69.83 40.18 25.99
N GLU A 238 70.51 40.76 25.03
CA GLU A 238 70.11 41.98 24.30
C GLU A 238 68.83 41.64 23.45
N THR A 239 68.78 40.44 22.86
CA THR A 239 67.69 39.96 22.06
C THR A 239 66.37 39.87 22.86
N LEU A 240 66.39 39.39 24.11
CA LEU A 240 65.29 39.39 25.01
C LEU A 240 64.78 40.78 25.39
N GLN A 241 65.68 41.75 25.50
CA GLN A 241 65.28 43.12 25.75
C GLN A 241 64.56 43.76 24.53
N VAL A 242 65.02 43.46 23.31
CA VAL A 242 64.27 43.86 22.06
C VAL A 242 62.88 43.28 22.02
N LEU A 243 62.75 41.98 22.31
CA LEU A 243 61.43 41.33 22.36
C LEU A 243 60.52 41.92 23.46
N ARG A 244 61.17 42.29 24.62
CA ARG A 244 60.40 42.92 25.73
C ARG A 244 59.93 44.30 25.29
N GLY A 245 60.77 45.09 24.61
CA GLY A 245 60.45 46.41 24.08
C GLY A 245 59.31 46.35 23.08
N ALA A 246 59.37 45.36 22.17
CA ALA A 246 58.27 45.10 21.20
C ALA A 246 56.95 44.69 21.87
N ALA A 247 57.00 43.78 22.85
CA ALA A 247 55.82 43.33 23.58
C ALA A 247 55.18 44.47 24.41
N MET A 248 56.06 45.34 25.04
CA MET A 248 55.60 46.49 25.80
C MET A 248 55.02 47.59 24.90
N SER A 249 55.60 47.83 23.74
CA SER A 249 55.05 48.76 22.77
C SER A 249 53.68 48.35 22.27
N ARG A 250 53.42 47.03 22.12
CA ARG A 250 52.13 46.51 21.74
C ARG A 250 51.10 46.54 22.88
N ALA A 251 51.49 46.24 24.07
CA ALA A 251 50.63 46.30 25.25
C ALA A 251 50.06 47.73 25.48
N THR A 252 50.82 48.77 25.14
CA THR A 252 50.39 50.17 25.27
C THR A 252 49.38 50.64 24.22
N ARG A 253 49.27 49.92 23.08
CA ARG A 253 48.25 50.24 22.04
C ARG A 253 46.82 49.80 22.45
N ALA A 254 46.70 48.85 23.27
CA ALA A 254 45.39 48.37 23.72
C ALA A 254 44.65 49.35 24.65
N LEU A 255 45.30 50.43 25.07
CA LEU A 255 44.78 51.41 26.03
C LEU A 255 43.77 52.39 25.42
N ASN A 256 43.56 52.44 24.12
CA ASN A 256 42.73 53.46 23.48
C ASN A 256 41.25 53.18 23.45
N GLY A 257 40.78 52.22 24.17
CA GLY A 257 39.33 51.93 24.21
C GLY A 257 38.96 51.05 25.40
N GLU A 258 37.93 51.31 26.02
CA GLU A 258 36.97 50.64 26.86
C GLU A 258 37.34 49.36 27.72
N TYR A 259 38.58 48.82 27.61
CA TYR A 259 39.16 47.83 28.49
C TYR A 259 39.97 48.56 29.57
N GLY A 260 39.33 48.96 30.62
CA GLY A 260 40.01 49.64 31.73
C GLY A 260 41.30 48.97 32.12
N ASP A 261 42.41 49.74 32.35
CA ASP A 261 43.72 49.48 33.01
C ASP A 261 44.44 48.13 32.74
N PHE A 262 44.00 47.31 31.74
CA PHE A 262 44.63 46.03 31.48
C PHE A 262 45.57 46.11 30.25
N LEU A 263 46.82 45.92 30.48
CA LEU A 263 47.88 45.92 29.46
C LEU A 263 48.15 44.51 28.97
N HIS A 264 47.75 44.20 27.75
CA HIS A 264 48.05 42.95 27.08
C HIS A 264 49.33 42.98 26.29
N TRP A 265 50.18 42.00 26.51
CA TRP A 265 51.41 41.85 25.71
C TRP A 265 51.20 41.08 24.43
N ALA A 266 50.23 40.16 24.42
CA ALA A 266 49.87 39.38 23.25
C ALA A 266 48.90 40.16 22.38
N ASP A 267 49.19 40.23 21.11
CA ASP A 267 48.40 40.96 20.11
C ASP A 267 47.39 40.00 19.52
N GLY A 268 46.23 39.93 20.10
CA GLY A 268 45.14 39.19 19.60
C GLY A 268 44.46 38.22 20.56
N ILE A 269 43.16 38.06 20.35
CA ILE A 269 42.29 37.22 21.13
C ILE A 269 42.62 35.71 21.02
N PRO A 270 43.05 35.15 19.85
CA PRO A 270 43.16 33.73 19.65
C PRO A 270 44.03 33.02 20.68
N LEU A 271 45.27 33.48 20.92
CA LEU A 271 46.16 32.82 21.88
C LEU A 271 45.57 32.80 23.29
N ASN A 272 45.04 33.94 23.73
CA ASN A 272 44.54 34.13 25.09
C ASN A 272 43.27 33.32 25.37
N VAL A 273 42.40 33.29 24.38
CA VAL A 273 41.15 32.50 24.48
C VAL A 273 41.46 31.02 24.50
N HIS A 274 42.36 30.51 23.68
CA HIS A 274 42.77 29.10 23.72
C HIS A 274 43.42 28.70 25.06
N LEU A 275 44.32 29.56 25.61
CA LEU A 275 44.90 29.32 26.91
C LEU A 275 43.86 29.33 28.03
N TYR A 276 42.92 30.26 27.98
CA TYR A 276 41.84 30.37 28.93
C TYR A 276 40.90 29.19 28.89
N ALA A 277 40.49 28.77 27.66
CA ALA A 277 39.70 27.58 27.48
C ALA A 277 40.37 26.30 27.95
N THR A 278 41.74 26.20 27.83
CA THR A 278 42.53 25.09 28.37
C THR A 278 42.49 25.06 29.89
N LEU A 279 42.56 26.21 30.57
CA LEU A 279 42.43 26.29 32.02
C LEU A 279 41.04 25.87 32.51
N LEU A 280 39.99 26.36 31.79
CA LEU A 280 38.62 25.96 32.13
C LEU A 280 38.37 24.46 31.87
N HIS A 281 38.91 23.93 30.75
CA HIS A 281 38.79 22.48 30.46
C HIS A 281 39.49 21.62 31.50
N ALA A 282 40.61 22.09 32.08
CA ALA A 282 41.31 21.39 33.15
C ALA A 282 40.43 21.15 34.36
N CYS A 283 39.41 21.94 34.60
CA CYS A 283 38.44 21.72 35.69
C CYS A 283 37.60 20.41 35.52
N PHE A 284 37.55 19.87 34.31
CA PHE A 284 36.74 18.68 33.94
C PHE A 284 37.61 17.45 33.61
N LEU A 285 38.92 17.57 33.59
CA LEU A 285 39.84 16.46 33.35
C LEU A 285 39.75 15.50 34.54
N ASP A 286 39.02 14.46 34.33
CA ASP A 286 38.59 13.53 35.34
C ASP A 286 39.63 12.46 35.66
N ASN A 287 39.60 11.99 36.86
CA ASN A 287 40.34 10.80 37.34
C ASN A 287 39.61 9.52 36.87
N THR A 288 39.31 9.37 35.56
CA THR A 288 38.73 8.13 35.05
C THR A 288 39.81 7.08 34.78
N LEU A 289 40.49 6.63 35.82
CA LEU A 289 41.33 5.43 35.73
C LEU A 289 40.97 4.32 36.72
N ASP A 290 39.92 4.45 37.53
CA ASP A 290 39.44 3.35 38.36
C ASP A 290 37.93 3.25 38.32
N ASN A 291 37.45 2.14 37.75
CA ASN A 291 36.07 1.70 37.71
C ASN A 291 35.57 1.31 39.14
N ASN A 292 35.33 2.26 40.01
CA ASN A 292 34.62 2.02 41.26
C ASN A 292 33.64 3.17 41.51
N GLU A 293 32.39 2.81 41.54
CA GLU A 293 31.19 3.67 41.59
C GLU A 293 30.98 4.44 42.90
N GLU A 294 31.96 4.65 43.75
CA GLU A 294 31.66 5.21 45.07
C GLU A 294 32.42 6.46 45.51
N ASP A 295 33.31 7.03 44.70
CA ASP A 295 33.96 8.27 45.16
C ASP A 295 34.02 9.30 44.04
N GLY A 296 32.94 10.00 43.83
CA GLY A 296 33.00 11.36 43.40
C GLY A 296 33.71 12.17 44.49
N VAL A 297 35.03 12.25 44.44
CA VAL A 297 35.77 13.33 45.12
C VAL A 297 35.33 14.61 44.43
N VAL A 298 34.30 15.08 44.93
CA VAL A 298 33.66 16.30 44.64
C VAL A 298 34.64 17.38 44.91
N ILE A 299 34.86 18.18 43.93
CA ILE A 299 35.56 19.43 44.08
C ILE A 299 34.69 20.32 44.98
N GLU A 300 34.78 20.13 46.29
CA GLU A 300 34.29 21.11 47.26
C GLU A 300 35.01 22.44 47.03
N GLU A 301 36.17 22.38 46.37
CA GLU A 301 37.07 23.48 46.04
C GLU A 301 36.84 24.06 44.68
N LEU A 302 35.76 23.70 43.94
CA LEU A 302 35.53 24.21 42.59
C LEU A 302 35.41 25.74 42.53
N ASP A 303 34.78 26.33 43.55
CA ASP A 303 34.67 27.78 43.69
C ASP A 303 36.04 28.42 43.85
N GLU A 304 36.94 27.77 44.59
CA GLU A 304 38.33 28.25 44.78
C GLU A 304 39.18 28.11 43.53
N VAL A 305 38.97 27.00 42.76
CA VAL A 305 39.66 26.80 41.46
C VAL A 305 39.23 27.89 40.44
N LEU A 306 37.95 28.18 40.37
CA LEU A 306 37.43 29.23 39.47
C LEU A 306 37.93 30.63 39.90
N GLU A 307 37.96 30.91 41.19
CA GLU A 307 38.56 32.17 41.67
C GLU A 307 40.08 32.22 41.42
N LEU A 308 40.76 31.08 41.42
CA LEU A 308 42.16 31.01 41.04
C LEU A 308 42.34 31.30 39.53
N ILE A 309 41.53 30.67 38.65
CA ILE A 309 41.54 30.90 37.21
C ILE A 309 41.17 32.36 36.89
N LYS A 310 40.27 32.98 37.62
CA LYS A 310 39.85 34.38 37.45
C LYS A 310 41.04 35.37 37.65
N LYS A 311 42.03 35.01 38.46
CA LYS A 311 43.26 35.81 38.57
C LYS A 311 44.01 35.94 37.24
N THR A 312 43.81 35.05 36.30
CA THR A 312 44.43 35.13 34.95
C THR A 312 43.74 36.12 34.03
N TRP A 313 42.54 36.63 34.38
CA TRP A 313 41.76 37.53 33.52
C TRP A 313 42.56 38.78 33.10
N VAL A 314 43.20 39.39 34.09
CA VAL A 314 44.02 40.60 33.84
C VAL A 314 45.14 40.35 32.86
N MET A 315 45.79 39.16 32.98
CA MET A 315 46.96 38.81 32.15
C MET A 315 46.55 38.30 30.75
N LEU A 316 45.37 37.67 30.65
CA LEU A 316 44.84 37.13 29.37
C LEU A 316 43.80 38.02 28.67
N GLY A 317 43.46 39.18 29.30
CA GLY A 317 42.46 40.09 28.76
C GLY A 317 41.07 39.50 28.68
N ILE A 318 40.73 38.65 29.60
CA ILE A 318 39.40 38.03 29.67
C ILE A 318 38.49 38.95 30.49
N ASN A 319 37.35 39.28 29.93
CA ASN A 319 36.25 39.93 30.63
C ASN A 319 35.12 38.93 30.95
N GLN A 320 34.08 39.38 31.66
CA GLN A 320 32.96 38.54 32.04
C GLN A 320 32.26 37.92 30.85
N MET A 321 32.07 38.66 29.76
CA MET A 321 31.40 38.16 28.55
C MET A 321 32.21 37.07 27.86
N MET A 322 33.54 37.28 27.78
CA MET A 322 34.49 36.28 27.25
C MET A 322 34.52 35.01 28.10
N HIS A 323 34.52 35.20 29.44
CA HIS A 323 34.39 34.06 30.35
C HIS A 323 33.12 33.26 30.12
N ASN A 324 31.97 33.92 30.05
CA ASN A 324 30.68 33.29 29.84
C ASN A 324 30.69 32.46 28.56
N LEU A 325 31.23 33.02 27.50
CA LEU A 325 31.31 32.36 26.19
C LEU A 325 32.25 31.14 26.19
N CYS A 326 33.48 31.33 26.75
CA CYS A 326 34.43 30.22 26.85
C CYS A 326 33.92 29.10 27.77
N PHE A 327 33.24 29.47 28.84
CA PHE A 327 32.71 28.52 29.81
C PHE A 327 31.56 27.71 29.24
N MET A 328 30.65 28.36 28.49
CA MET A 328 29.61 27.68 27.73
C MET A 328 30.21 26.69 26.73
N TRP A 329 31.21 27.11 25.97
CA TRP A 329 31.90 26.24 25.02
C TRP A 329 32.56 25.02 25.69
N VAL A 330 33.23 25.22 26.80
CA VAL A 330 33.90 24.15 27.55
C VAL A 330 32.86 23.14 28.11
N PHE A 331 31.73 23.61 28.61
CA PHE A 331 30.63 22.71 29.00
C PHE A 331 30.14 21.88 27.84
N PHE A 332 29.89 22.50 26.70
CA PHE A 332 29.42 21.81 25.51
C PHE A 332 30.45 20.79 24.98
N ARG A 333 31.71 21.19 24.89
CA ARG A 333 32.79 20.30 24.47
C ARG A 333 32.92 19.11 25.42
N GLN A 334 32.90 19.33 26.74
CA GLN A 334 32.99 18.25 27.72
C GLN A 334 31.80 17.30 27.66
N PHE A 335 30.62 17.83 27.34
CA PHE A 335 29.43 17.01 27.07
C PHE A 335 29.64 16.08 25.87
N VAL A 336 30.22 16.61 24.79
CA VAL A 336 30.56 15.80 23.61
C VAL A 336 31.66 14.79 23.92
N ASP A 337 32.74 15.20 24.59
CA ASP A 337 33.89 14.35 24.92
C ASP A 337 33.51 13.17 25.86
N THR A 338 32.50 13.34 26.72
CA THR A 338 31.97 12.28 27.60
C THR A 338 30.96 11.35 26.95
N GLY A 339 30.83 11.40 25.62
CA GLY A 339 29.91 10.53 24.87
C GLY A 339 28.43 10.78 25.19
N GLN A 340 28.07 12.00 25.58
CA GLN A 340 26.71 12.46 25.86
C GLN A 340 26.07 11.82 27.11
N GLY A 341 26.84 11.11 27.95
CA GLY A 341 26.35 10.42 29.13
C GLY A 341 25.98 11.32 30.30
N ARG A 342 26.45 12.57 30.34
CA ARG A 342 26.29 13.47 31.49
C ARG A 342 25.32 14.61 31.19
N LEU A 343 24.04 14.37 31.46
CA LEU A 343 22.97 15.38 31.27
C LEU A 343 23.23 16.70 32.01
N GLY A 344 23.90 16.64 33.18
CA GLY A 344 24.21 17.81 33.96
C GLY A 344 25.10 18.82 33.25
N LEU A 345 26.01 18.38 32.39
CA LEU A 345 26.83 19.26 31.54
C LEU A 345 25.99 20.02 30.51
N LEU A 346 25.01 19.35 29.92
CA LEU A 346 24.11 19.96 28.96
C LEU A 346 23.23 21.02 29.64
N THR A 347 22.67 20.72 30.84
CA THR A 347 21.90 21.68 31.63
C THR A 347 22.73 22.89 32.05
N ALA A 348 23.99 22.65 32.39
CA ALA A 348 24.93 23.75 32.74
C ALA A 348 25.24 24.61 31.50
N CYS A 349 25.42 23.98 30.33
CA CYS A 349 25.58 24.68 29.06
C CYS A 349 24.34 25.54 28.72
N GLU A 350 23.12 24.99 28.87
CA GLU A 350 21.88 25.74 28.68
C GLU A 350 21.79 26.95 29.60
N THR A 351 22.12 26.77 30.88
CA THR A 351 22.09 27.88 31.84
C THR A 351 23.09 28.97 31.47
N GLN A 352 24.29 28.54 31.07
CA GLN A 352 25.34 29.48 30.63
C GLN A 352 24.97 30.18 29.32
N MET A 353 24.21 29.50 28.43
CA MET A 353 23.67 30.11 27.20
C MET A 353 22.73 31.28 27.51
N ILE A 354 21.97 31.21 28.62
CA ILE A 354 21.11 32.33 29.06
C ILE A 354 21.96 33.57 29.41
N GLU A 355 23.12 33.38 30.09
CA GLU A 355 24.00 34.51 30.40
C GLU A 355 24.64 35.06 29.13
N VAL A 356 25.11 34.21 28.21
CA VAL A 356 25.62 34.61 26.89
C VAL A 356 24.56 35.38 26.09
N ALA A 357 23.30 34.96 26.14
CA ALA A 357 22.18 35.66 25.50
C ALA A 357 21.91 37.05 26.10
N LYS A 358 22.13 37.22 27.42
CA LYS A 358 22.07 38.52 28.09
C LYS A 358 23.22 39.41 27.62
N ASP A 359 24.46 38.87 27.59
CA ASP A 359 25.63 39.58 27.11
C ASP A 359 25.47 40.02 25.64
N ALA A 360 24.94 39.16 24.76
CA ALA A 360 24.69 39.49 23.36
C ALA A 360 23.70 40.65 23.17
N LYS A 361 22.82 40.91 24.14
CA LYS A 361 21.91 42.08 24.15
C LYS A 361 22.57 43.39 24.62
N ALA A 362 23.77 43.35 25.14
CA ALA A 362 24.49 44.55 25.58
C ALA A 362 24.81 45.47 24.39
N ARG A 363 24.68 46.79 24.61
CA ARG A 363 24.81 47.79 23.54
C ARG A 363 26.25 48.06 23.07
N THR A 364 27.23 47.53 23.74
CA THR A 364 28.68 47.85 23.53
C THR A 364 29.46 46.57 23.27
N LEU A 365 29.02 45.75 22.28
CA LEU A 365 29.77 44.60 21.85
C LEU A 365 30.90 45.02 20.91
N GLN A 366 32.10 44.58 21.19
CA GLN A 366 33.24 44.77 20.30
C GLN A 366 33.16 43.81 19.09
N PRO A 367 33.68 44.22 17.91
CA PRO A 367 33.58 43.35 16.71
C PRO A 367 34.20 41.96 16.90
N GLU A 368 35.31 41.85 17.64
CA GLU A 368 36.01 40.60 17.88
C GLU A 368 35.17 39.67 18.77
N HIS A 369 34.38 40.21 19.71
CA HIS A 369 33.49 39.43 20.55
C HIS A 369 32.30 38.94 19.74
N VAL A 370 31.77 39.77 18.81
CA VAL A 370 30.66 39.37 17.92
C VAL A 370 31.09 38.23 17.01
N GLU A 371 32.30 38.30 16.44
CA GLU A 371 32.84 37.24 15.60
C GLU A 371 33.02 35.93 16.39
N LEU A 372 33.60 36.01 17.58
CA LEU A 372 33.80 34.85 18.45
C LEU A 372 32.48 34.25 18.91
N LEU A 373 31.51 35.09 19.24
CA LEU A 373 30.16 34.63 19.58
C LEU A 373 29.53 33.92 18.39
N SER A 374 29.56 34.50 17.20
CA SER A 374 29.00 33.93 15.99
C SER A 374 29.65 32.59 15.62
N THR A 375 31.00 32.49 15.70
CA THR A 375 31.70 31.23 15.40
C THR A 375 31.38 30.16 16.43
N THR A 376 31.32 30.52 17.72
CA THR A 376 30.98 29.56 18.79
C THR A 376 29.55 29.05 18.66
N LEU A 377 28.60 29.94 18.44
CA LEU A 377 27.20 29.56 18.24
C LEU A 377 27.02 28.68 17.00
N SER A 378 27.70 29.04 15.89
CA SER A 378 27.67 28.24 14.65
C SER A 378 28.26 26.83 14.84
N ALA A 379 29.35 26.71 15.60
CA ALA A 379 29.97 25.41 15.88
C ALA A 379 29.02 24.51 16.69
N ILE A 380 28.41 25.04 17.75
CA ILE A 380 27.43 24.33 18.59
C ILE A 380 26.22 23.97 17.74
N GLN A 381 25.65 24.93 17.01
CA GLN A 381 24.47 24.74 16.19
C GLN A 381 24.70 23.68 15.12
N SER A 382 25.81 23.74 14.37
CA SER A 382 26.11 22.77 13.32
C SER A 382 26.24 21.33 13.85
N TRP A 383 26.83 21.17 15.05
CA TRP A 383 26.94 19.86 15.68
C TRP A 383 25.59 19.33 16.16
N VAL A 384 24.80 20.19 16.79
CA VAL A 384 23.46 19.85 17.32
C VAL A 384 22.48 19.57 16.18
N GLU A 385 22.48 20.43 15.12
CA GLU A 385 21.58 20.28 13.99
C GLU A 385 21.79 18.97 13.23
N ARG A 386 23.03 18.54 13.05
CA ARG A 386 23.30 17.23 12.41
C ARG A 386 22.59 16.07 13.11
N ARG A 387 22.47 16.12 14.43
CA ARG A 387 21.77 15.11 15.21
C ARG A 387 20.27 15.29 15.19
N LEU A 388 19.79 16.51 15.29
CA LEU A 388 18.37 16.81 15.26
C LEU A 388 17.74 16.60 13.88
N LEU A 389 18.49 16.79 12.79
CA LEU A 389 18.02 16.49 11.44
C LEU A 389 17.83 14.99 11.17
N ALA A 390 18.38 14.12 12.01
CA ALA A 390 18.23 12.68 12.00
C ALA A 390 18.05 12.15 13.43
N TYR A 391 17.08 12.71 14.18
CA TYR A 391 16.94 12.39 15.59
C TYR A 391 16.50 10.95 15.85
N HIS A 392 15.81 10.31 14.91
CA HIS A 392 15.46 8.88 15.00
C HIS A 392 16.69 7.97 15.07
N ASP A 393 17.78 8.34 14.37
CA ASP A 393 19.04 7.59 14.40
C ASP A 393 19.88 7.97 15.61
N SER A 394 19.85 9.27 15.97
CA SER A 394 20.71 9.82 17.02
C SER A 394 20.23 9.49 18.43
N PHE A 395 18.92 9.26 18.62
CA PHE A 395 18.29 9.04 19.93
C PHE A 395 17.40 7.79 19.95
N PRO A 396 17.99 6.59 19.79
CA PRO A 396 17.23 5.36 19.83
C PRO A 396 16.52 5.22 21.21
N GLY A 397 15.21 5.00 21.18
CA GLY A 397 14.39 4.89 22.39
C GLY A 397 14.03 6.23 23.05
N GLY A 398 14.20 7.36 22.35
CA GLY A 398 13.66 8.64 22.79
C GLY A 398 14.41 9.31 23.94
N ALA A 399 15.74 9.25 24.01
CA ALA A 399 16.58 9.84 25.08
C ALA A 399 16.14 11.28 25.48
N GLU A 400 14.98 11.37 26.17
CA GLU A 400 14.17 12.58 26.39
C GLU A 400 15.00 13.76 26.94
N GLY A 401 15.84 13.52 27.91
CA GLY A 401 16.65 14.57 28.56
C GLY A 401 17.70 15.16 27.63
N VAL A 402 18.41 14.31 26.86
CA VAL A 402 19.48 14.77 25.96
C VAL A 402 18.87 15.48 24.77
N MET A 403 17.83 14.94 24.15
CA MET A 403 17.16 15.54 23.02
C MET A 403 16.53 16.89 23.39
N THR A 404 15.91 16.98 24.57
CA THR A 404 15.33 18.22 25.10
C THR A 404 16.39 19.31 25.24
N GLY A 405 17.53 19.01 25.83
CA GLY A 405 18.62 19.97 26.00
C GLY A 405 19.25 20.42 24.70
N LEU A 406 19.45 19.48 23.74
CA LEU A 406 19.97 19.85 22.42
C LEU A 406 18.99 20.70 21.63
N LEU A 407 17.68 20.42 21.70
CA LEU A 407 16.66 21.29 21.10
C LEU A 407 16.67 22.69 21.71
N SER A 408 16.76 22.79 23.04
CA SER A 408 16.87 24.06 23.77
C SER A 408 18.07 24.86 23.29
N LEU A 409 19.25 24.22 23.19
CA LEU A 409 20.46 24.88 22.67
C LEU A 409 20.30 25.32 21.22
N ALA A 410 19.76 24.48 20.33
CA ALA A 410 19.55 24.82 18.91
C ALA A 410 18.63 26.04 18.76
N VAL A 411 17.55 26.06 19.51
CA VAL A 411 16.61 27.19 19.52
C VAL A 411 17.25 28.44 20.07
N ALA A 412 17.99 28.35 21.19
CA ALA A 412 18.69 29.48 21.80
C ALA A 412 19.78 30.06 20.86
N CYS A 413 20.60 29.20 20.25
CA CYS A 413 21.60 29.64 19.24
C CYS A 413 20.94 30.39 18.09
N THR A 414 19.82 29.86 17.58
CA THR A 414 19.08 30.48 16.47
C THR A 414 18.49 31.83 16.89
N GLN A 415 17.93 31.93 18.09
CA GLN A 415 17.36 33.18 18.59
C GLN A 415 18.43 34.26 18.79
N ILE A 416 19.58 33.92 19.37
CA ILE A 416 20.69 34.87 19.57
C ILE A 416 21.22 35.37 18.23
N SER A 417 21.45 34.47 17.29
CA SER A 417 21.94 34.81 15.94
C SER A 417 20.94 35.66 15.17
N HIS A 418 19.64 35.38 15.30
CA HIS A 418 18.58 36.16 14.64
C HIS A 418 18.40 37.55 15.26
N ASP A 419 18.48 37.68 16.57
CA ASP A 419 18.41 38.99 17.27
C ASP A 419 19.56 39.93 16.88
N ASP A 420 20.72 39.38 16.59
CA ASP A 420 21.89 40.14 16.15
C ASP A 420 21.73 40.66 14.69
N ILE A 421 21.29 39.81 13.78
CA ILE A 421 20.99 40.17 12.38
C ILE A 421 19.82 41.17 12.29
N SER A 422 18.82 41.04 13.17
CA SER A 422 17.67 41.95 13.20
C SER A 422 18.01 43.36 13.65
N ARG A 423 19.15 43.60 14.31
CA ARG A 423 19.63 44.96 14.69
C ARG A 423 19.94 45.81 13.47
N GLU A 424 20.47 45.22 12.38
CA GLU A 424 20.73 45.91 11.11
C GLU A 424 19.47 46.20 10.30
N TYR A 425 18.39 45.38 10.48
CA TYR A 425 17.16 45.46 9.70
C TYR A 425 15.89 45.81 10.52
N ARG A 426 16.00 46.58 11.59
CA ARG A 426 14.93 46.87 12.58
C ARG A 426 13.64 47.53 12.06
N HIS A 427 13.38 47.59 10.78
CA HIS A 427 12.15 48.20 10.26
C HIS A 427 11.10 47.22 9.70
N ARG A 428 11.27 45.90 9.76
CA ARG A 428 10.26 44.97 9.28
C ARG A 428 10.27 43.68 10.08
N ARG A 429 9.20 43.51 10.86
CA ARG A 429 8.58 42.29 11.37
C ARG A 429 8.59 42.04 12.88
N LYS A 430 7.35 41.95 13.35
CA LYS A 430 6.88 41.60 14.69
C LYS A 430 6.64 40.07 14.85
N ASP A 431 7.53 39.22 14.41
CA ASP A 431 7.28 37.76 14.45
C ASP A 431 8.49 36.97 14.97
N ASN A 432 8.88 37.19 16.25
CA ASN A 432 9.92 36.37 16.87
C ASN A 432 9.46 34.99 17.34
N SER A 433 8.16 34.70 17.38
CA SER A 433 7.65 33.37 17.78
C SER A 433 7.79 32.29 16.70
N ASN A 434 7.94 32.69 15.42
CA ASN A 434 7.92 31.73 14.31
C ASN A 434 9.28 31.11 14.00
N VAL A 435 10.41 31.68 14.52
CA VAL A 435 11.75 31.16 14.17
C VAL A 435 12.03 29.79 14.80
N ALA A 436 11.70 29.63 16.08
CA ALA A 436 11.85 28.35 16.77
C ALA A 436 10.95 27.27 16.17
N LEU A 437 9.69 27.61 15.91
CA LEU A 437 8.71 26.71 15.30
C LEU A 437 9.17 26.23 13.92
N ASN A 438 9.61 27.15 13.05
CA ASN A 438 10.08 26.81 11.71
C ASN A 438 11.33 25.90 11.73
N ARG A 439 12.23 26.11 12.70
CA ARG A 439 13.41 25.24 12.84
C ARG A 439 13.04 23.82 13.29
N VAL A 440 12.18 23.69 14.29
CA VAL A 440 11.73 22.39 14.77
C VAL A 440 10.95 21.67 13.68
N ASP A 441 10.12 22.38 12.89
CA ASP A 441 9.45 21.81 11.72
C ASP A 441 10.44 21.19 10.73
N VAL A 442 11.54 21.88 10.44
CA VAL A 442 12.60 21.35 9.57
C VAL A 442 13.24 20.08 10.15
N TYR A 443 13.51 20.05 11.47
CA TYR A 443 14.09 18.87 12.10
C TYR A 443 13.15 17.67 12.03
N ILE A 444 11.86 17.85 12.31
CA ILE A 444 10.83 16.82 12.21
C ILE A 444 10.79 16.27 10.78
N ARG A 445 10.60 17.15 9.80
CA ARG A 445 10.47 16.74 8.39
C ARG A 445 11.74 16.07 7.85
N SER A 446 12.92 16.53 8.26
CA SER A 446 14.19 15.95 7.84
C SER A 446 14.39 14.56 8.44
N SER A 447 14.26 14.42 9.76
CA SER A 447 14.46 13.15 10.45
C SER A 447 13.48 12.09 9.99
N ILE A 448 12.21 12.44 9.83
CA ILE A 448 11.17 11.55 9.30
C ILE A 448 11.50 11.07 7.88
N ARG A 449 11.94 11.97 6.99
CA ARG A 449 12.35 11.58 5.62
C ARG A 449 13.54 10.65 5.62
N THR A 450 14.51 10.90 6.49
CA THR A 450 15.70 10.03 6.64
C THR A 450 15.31 8.65 7.15
N ALA A 451 14.50 8.59 8.22
CA ALA A 451 14.00 7.32 8.76
C ALA A 451 13.16 6.54 7.74
N PHE A 452 12.30 7.22 6.98
CA PHE A 452 11.52 6.60 5.91
C PHE A 452 12.41 6.06 4.79
N ALA A 453 13.44 6.79 4.38
CA ALA A 453 14.38 6.34 3.36
C ALA A 453 15.17 5.09 3.79
N GLN A 454 15.61 5.04 5.04
CA GLN A 454 16.28 3.87 5.63
C GLN A 454 15.33 2.67 5.71
N MET A 455 14.07 2.90 6.06
CA MET A 455 13.01 1.91 6.09
C MET A 455 12.81 1.28 4.69
N MET A 456 12.75 2.10 3.65
CA MET A 456 12.67 1.62 2.26
C MET A 456 13.86 0.73 1.90
N GLU A 457 15.07 1.12 2.27
CA GLU A 457 16.27 0.32 2.01
C GLU A 457 16.24 -1.03 2.75
N THR A 458 15.74 -1.05 3.99
CA THR A 458 15.60 -2.29 4.77
C THR A 458 14.54 -3.21 4.19
N VAL A 459 13.40 -2.68 3.72
CA VAL A 459 12.35 -3.44 3.03
C VAL A 459 12.91 -4.08 1.74
N ASP A 460 13.68 -3.33 0.97
CA ASP A 460 14.33 -3.84 -0.24
C ASP A 460 15.37 -4.94 0.06
N LYS A 461 16.15 -4.78 1.13
CA LYS A 461 17.11 -5.81 1.61
C LYS A 461 16.38 -7.08 2.05
N ARG A 462 15.31 -6.97 2.84
CA ARG A 462 14.46 -8.10 3.24
C ARG A 462 13.92 -8.84 2.03
N ARG A 463 13.39 -8.12 1.04
CA ARG A 463 12.85 -8.70 -0.20
C ARG A 463 13.89 -9.45 -1.02
N ARG A 464 15.11 -8.93 -1.11
CA ARG A 464 16.22 -9.62 -1.80
C ARG A 464 16.65 -10.89 -1.07
N SER A 465 16.64 -10.89 0.26
CA SER A 465 16.96 -12.04 1.09
C SER A 465 15.93 -13.16 0.95
N PHE A 466 14.62 -12.84 0.86
CA PHE A 466 13.55 -13.82 0.67
C PHE A 466 13.62 -14.53 -0.70
N LYS A 467 14.11 -13.85 -1.75
CA LYS A 467 14.30 -14.49 -3.06
C LYS A 467 15.38 -15.56 -3.07
N GLY A 468 16.25 -15.61 -2.07
CA GLY A 468 17.32 -16.58 -1.93
C GLY A 468 16.98 -17.81 -1.09
N SER A 469 15.85 -17.82 -0.34
CA SER A 469 15.45 -18.88 0.56
C SER A 469 14.17 -19.57 0.08
N ALA A 470 14.31 -20.47 -0.89
CA ALA A 470 13.20 -21.25 -1.49
C ALA A 470 12.74 -22.43 -0.63
N ILE A 471 12.67 -22.30 0.71
CA ILE A 471 12.18 -23.36 1.61
C ILE A 471 11.06 -22.80 2.49
N GLY A 472 9.86 -22.79 1.95
CA GLY A 472 8.65 -22.41 2.69
C GLY A 472 7.63 -21.81 1.73
N GLY A 473 6.57 -22.55 1.42
CA GLY A 473 5.60 -22.33 0.34
C GLY A 473 4.68 -21.11 0.47
N GLY A 474 5.17 -19.95 0.92
CA GLY A 474 4.41 -18.69 0.96
C GLY A 474 5.10 -17.62 0.12
N SER A 475 4.35 -16.96 -0.76
CA SER A 475 4.83 -15.75 -1.45
C SER A 475 5.12 -14.65 -0.42
N PRO A 476 6.27 -13.97 -0.47
CA PRO A 476 6.56 -12.87 0.45
C PRO A 476 5.54 -11.73 0.26
N PRO A 477 5.12 -11.06 1.34
CA PRO A 477 4.18 -9.96 1.23
C PRO A 477 4.74 -8.84 0.33
N PRO A 478 3.89 -8.11 -0.39
CA PRO A 478 4.31 -7.02 -1.24
C PRO A 478 5.11 -5.96 -0.47
N ALA A 479 6.13 -5.38 -1.11
CA ALA A 479 7.00 -4.40 -0.46
C ALA A 479 6.23 -3.20 0.14
N LEU A 480 5.21 -2.70 -0.56
CA LEU A 480 4.38 -1.59 -0.09
C LEU A 480 3.51 -1.93 1.12
N VAL A 481 3.14 -3.20 1.30
CA VAL A 481 2.42 -3.65 2.51
C VAL A 481 3.34 -3.59 3.73
N ILE A 482 4.58 -4.09 3.59
CA ILE A 482 5.58 -4.03 4.66
C ILE A 482 5.91 -2.57 4.97
N LEU A 483 6.15 -1.77 3.93
CA LEU A 483 6.46 -0.35 4.07
C LEU A 483 5.33 0.42 4.77
N ALA A 484 4.08 0.13 4.49
CA ALA A 484 2.95 0.76 5.16
C ALA A 484 2.87 0.38 6.65
N GLN A 485 3.11 -0.89 6.99
CA GLN A 485 3.15 -1.36 8.37
C GLN A 485 4.30 -0.72 9.14
N ASP A 486 5.50 -0.71 8.56
CA ASP A 486 6.68 -0.07 9.15
C ASP A 486 6.45 1.45 9.29
N THR A 487 5.78 2.12 8.33
CA THR A 487 5.41 3.54 8.40
C THR A 487 4.42 3.81 9.52
N SER A 488 3.42 2.95 9.71
CA SER A 488 2.48 3.06 10.82
C SER A 488 3.18 2.91 12.17
N THR A 489 4.13 1.98 12.26
CA THR A 489 4.95 1.78 13.48
C THR A 489 5.84 2.99 13.76
N LEU A 490 6.45 3.57 12.72
CA LEU A 490 7.25 4.79 12.85
C LEU A 490 6.41 5.97 13.32
N ALA A 491 5.19 6.12 12.78
CA ALA A 491 4.26 7.15 13.21
C ALA A 491 3.86 7.00 14.70
N SER A 492 3.58 5.78 15.14
CA SER A 492 3.26 5.50 16.55
C SER A 492 4.46 5.77 17.46
N ASN A 493 5.67 5.37 17.05
CA ASN A 493 6.89 5.66 17.78
C ASN A 493 7.15 7.17 17.92
N GLU A 494 6.85 7.94 16.87
CA GLU A 494 6.96 9.40 16.89
C GLU A 494 6.02 10.02 17.93
N VAL A 495 4.75 9.57 17.94
CA VAL A 495 3.73 10.05 18.90
C VAL A 495 4.11 9.73 20.34
N GLU A 496 4.64 8.52 20.59
CA GLU A 496 4.92 8.04 21.95
C GLU A 496 6.23 8.58 22.51
N ASN A 497 7.31 8.65 21.71
CA ASN A 497 8.66 8.90 22.20
C ASN A 497 9.21 10.29 21.87
N PHE A 498 8.93 10.86 20.70
CA PHE A 498 9.55 12.11 20.26
C PHE A 498 8.61 13.31 20.34
N SER A 499 7.35 13.13 19.98
CA SER A 499 6.37 14.22 19.99
C SER A 499 6.22 14.90 21.36
N PRO A 500 6.21 14.21 22.52
CA PRO A 500 6.13 14.86 23.82
C PRO A 500 7.29 15.83 24.09
N VAL A 501 8.48 15.52 23.59
CA VAL A 501 9.66 16.38 23.69
C VAL A 501 9.54 17.59 22.76
N LEU A 502 9.14 17.35 21.51
CA LEU A 502 9.05 18.37 20.47
C LEU A 502 7.91 19.37 20.72
N LYS A 503 6.84 18.98 21.39
CA LYS A 503 5.67 19.82 21.71
C LYS A 503 6.01 21.07 22.53
N ARG A 504 7.16 21.11 23.19
CA ARG A 504 7.62 22.32 23.87
C ARG A 504 7.88 23.50 22.93
N TRP A 505 8.25 23.21 21.69
CA TRP A 505 8.60 24.22 20.67
C TRP A 505 7.68 24.18 19.45
N HIS A 506 7.02 23.04 19.21
CA HIS A 506 6.14 22.85 18.08
C HIS A 506 4.83 22.17 18.52
N PRO A 507 3.73 22.92 18.71
CA PRO A 507 2.49 22.41 19.33
C PRO A 507 1.93 21.15 18.66
N TYR A 508 2.07 21.04 17.34
CA TYR A 508 1.54 19.94 16.54
C TYR A 508 2.67 19.11 15.87
N ALA A 509 3.66 18.76 16.67
CA ALA A 509 4.84 18.02 16.20
C ALA A 509 4.47 16.65 15.59
N ALA A 510 3.58 15.89 16.22
CA ALA A 510 3.13 14.60 15.72
C ALA A 510 2.36 14.73 14.40
N GLY A 511 1.57 15.78 14.26
CA GLY A 511 0.84 16.06 13.04
C GLY A 511 1.76 16.38 11.86
N VAL A 512 2.82 17.17 12.07
CA VAL A 512 3.84 17.45 11.03
C VAL A 512 4.56 16.18 10.63
N ALA A 513 4.89 15.32 11.59
CA ALA A 513 5.51 14.03 11.31
C ALA A 513 4.57 13.13 10.48
N ALA A 514 3.30 13.02 10.89
CA ALA A 514 2.29 12.26 10.16
C ALA A 514 2.10 12.81 8.73
N ALA A 515 2.02 14.13 8.54
CA ALA A 515 1.91 14.74 7.22
C ALA A 515 3.14 14.46 6.35
N THR A 516 4.33 14.44 6.94
CA THR A 516 5.57 14.12 6.23
C THR A 516 5.61 12.65 5.81
N LEU A 517 5.23 11.72 6.69
CA LEU A 517 5.12 10.29 6.40
C LEU A 517 4.07 10.03 5.31
N HIS A 518 2.93 10.70 5.41
CA HIS A 518 1.87 10.65 4.41
C HIS A 518 2.40 11.05 3.03
N ALA A 519 3.11 12.18 2.93
CA ALA A 519 3.69 12.64 1.68
C ALA A 519 4.75 11.66 1.11
N CYS A 520 5.58 11.06 1.98
CA CYS A 520 6.58 10.08 1.58
C CYS A 520 5.94 8.80 1.04
N TYR A 521 5.01 8.21 1.79
CA TYR A 521 4.33 6.99 1.35
C TYR A 521 3.47 7.22 0.11
N ARG A 522 2.76 8.35 0.05
CA ARG A 522 1.94 8.73 -1.11
C ARG A 522 2.74 8.75 -2.42
N ARG A 523 3.97 9.22 -2.37
CA ARG A 523 4.83 9.26 -3.56
C ARG A 523 5.11 7.86 -4.10
N GLU A 524 5.48 6.92 -3.24
CA GLU A 524 5.77 5.53 -3.61
C GLU A 524 4.49 4.79 -4.05
N PHE A 525 3.40 5.02 -3.33
CA PHE A 525 2.10 4.46 -3.66
C PHE A 525 1.56 4.96 -5.01
N LYS A 526 1.67 6.26 -5.28
CA LYS A 526 1.27 6.83 -6.57
C LYS A 526 2.10 6.30 -7.74
N GLN A 527 3.40 6.11 -7.53
CA GLN A 527 4.26 5.48 -8.52
C GLN A 527 3.82 4.04 -8.80
N TYR A 528 3.49 3.29 -7.77
CA TYR A 528 2.95 1.94 -7.91
C TYR A 528 1.62 1.94 -8.70
N LEU A 529 0.65 2.78 -8.30
CA LEU A 529 -0.66 2.86 -8.97
C LEU A 529 -0.56 3.15 -10.46
N SER A 530 0.39 3.98 -10.87
CA SER A 530 0.59 4.30 -12.29
C SER A 530 0.97 3.08 -13.14
N GLY A 531 1.50 2.02 -12.54
CA GLY A 531 1.87 0.77 -13.18
C GLY A 531 0.82 -0.34 -13.08
N VAL A 532 -0.23 -0.15 -12.27
CA VAL A 532 -1.24 -1.19 -12.03
C VAL A 532 -2.30 -1.18 -13.13
N THR A 533 -2.43 -2.30 -13.83
CA THR A 533 -3.41 -2.47 -14.92
C THR A 533 -4.52 -3.46 -14.59
N ALA A 534 -4.32 -4.32 -13.58
CA ALA A 534 -5.26 -5.39 -13.21
C ALA A 534 -5.35 -5.56 -11.70
N MET A 535 -6.52 -5.98 -11.22
CA MET A 535 -6.75 -6.35 -9.84
C MET A 535 -6.19 -7.75 -9.58
N VAL A 536 -5.22 -7.83 -8.66
CA VAL A 536 -4.62 -9.07 -8.16
C VAL A 536 -4.68 -9.02 -6.63
N LEU A 537 -4.59 -10.16 -5.95
CA LEU A 537 -4.59 -10.24 -4.47
C LEU A 537 -3.55 -9.32 -3.82
N ASP A 538 -2.35 -9.26 -4.40
CA ASP A 538 -1.29 -8.37 -3.93
C ASP A 538 -1.67 -6.90 -4.06
N THR A 539 -2.30 -6.51 -5.19
CA THR A 539 -2.79 -5.15 -5.41
C THR A 539 -3.87 -4.78 -4.40
N LEU A 540 -4.79 -5.68 -4.16
CA LEU A 540 -5.84 -5.47 -3.18
C LEU A 540 -5.28 -5.31 -1.77
N ALA A 541 -4.31 -6.16 -1.37
CA ALA A 541 -3.64 -6.06 -0.07
C ALA A 541 -2.96 -4.70 0.09
N ILE A 542 -2.27 -4.21 -0.95
CA ILE A 542 -1.62 -2.90 -0.95
C ILE A 542 -2.66 -1.77 -0.81
N LEU A 543 -3.76 -1.82 -1.56
CA LEU A 543 -4.81 -0.80 -1.51
C LEU A 543 -5.48 -0.74 -0.13
N LYS A 544 -5.84 -1.88 0.46
CA LYS A 544 -6.44 -1.96 1.81
C LYS A 544 -5.51 -1.43 2.90
N VAL A 545 -4.22 -1.78 2.83
CA VAL A 545 -3.24 -1.33 3.83
C VAL A 545 -2.91 0.16 3.63
N ALA A 546 -2.87 0.65 2.40
CA ALA A 546 -2.68 2.07 2.11
C ALA A 546 -3.83 2.93 2.65
N ASP A 547 -5.08 2.50 2.45
CA ASP A 547 -6.26 3.17 3.02
C ASP A 547 -6.22 3.19 4.56
N GLY A 548 -5.87 2.05 5.17
CA GLY A 548 -5.70 1.96 6.62
C GLY A 548 -4.59 2.87 7.15
N LEU A 549 -3.46 2.95 6.46
CA LEU A 549 -2.36 3.85 6.81
C LEU A 549 -2.78 5.32 6.68
N GLU A 550 -3.46 5.68 5.60
CA GLU A 550 -3.96 7.04 5.40
C GLU A 550 -4.86 7.48 6.55
N LYS A 551 -5.85 6.68 6.91
CA LYS A 551 -6.76 6.94 8.03
C LYS A 551 -6.01 7.09 9.35
N HIS A 552 -5.02 6.24 9.61
CA HIS A 552 -4.19 6.32 10.82
C HIS A 552 -3.37 7.62 10.87
N LEU A 553 -2.69 7.99 9.78
CA LEU A 553 -1.88 9.21 9.73
C LEU A 553 -2.75 10.49 9.82
N VAL A 554 -3.89 10.50 9.15
CA VAL A 554 -4.85 11.61 9.25
C VAL A 554 -5.42 11.71 10.66
N GLN A 555 -5.71 10.59 11.31
CA GLN A 555 -6.18 10.58 12.70
C GLN A 555 -5.15 11.20 13.65
N ILE A 556 -3.86 10.84 13.54
CA ILE A 556 -2.78 11.46 14.32
C ILE A 556 -2.74 12.98 14.09
N ALA A 557 -2.84 13.42 12.83
CA ALA A 557 -2.80 14.84 12.50
C ALA A 557 -4.02 15.60 13.06
N VAL A 558 -5.19 14.99 13.04
CA VAL A 558 -6.43 15.57 13.60
C VAL A 558 -6.35 15.64 15.13
N GLU A 559 -5.94 14.55 15.78
CA GLU A 559 -5.82 14.49 17.25
C GLU A 559 -4.79 15.51 17.76
N ASP A 560 -3.67 15.65 17.08
CA ASP A 560 -2.62 16.61 17.46
C ASP A 560 -3.02 18.07 17.16
N GLY A 561 -3.86 18.28 16.16
CA GLY A 561 -4.36 19.60 15.74
C GLY A 561 -5.51 20.17 16.57
N VAL A 562 -6.12 19.39 17.46
CA VAL A 562 -7.31 19.82 18.23
C VAL A 562 -7.06 21.06 19.08
N GLU A 563 -5.86 21.22 19.62
CA GLU A 563 -5.47 22.33 20.47
C GLU A 563 -4.98 23.58 19.70
N CYS A 564 -4.95 23.54 18.37
CA CYS A 564 -4.48 24.65 17.54
C CYS A 564 -5.59 25.65 17.24
N GLU A 565 -5.23 26.92 17.05
CA GLU A 565 -6.18 28.01 16.73
C GLU A 565 -6.97 27.75 15.43
N ASP A 566 -6.36 27.09 14.44
CA ASP A 566 -7.00 26.71 13.16
C ASP A 566 -7.61 25.30 13.17
N GLY A 567 -7.52 24.58 14.29
CA GLY A 567 -7.96 23.17 14.41
C GLY A 567 -7.20 22.22 13.48
N GLY A 568 -5.94 22.54 13.17
CA GLY A 568 -5.08 21.71 12.31
C GLY A 568 -5.44 21.69 10.82
N LYS A 569 -6.30 22.61 10.37
CA LYS A 569 -6.76 22.66 8.97
C LYS A 569 -5.64 22.83 7.97
N GLY A 570 -4.64 23.67 8.28
CA GLY A 570 -3.48 23.86 7.42
C GLY A 570 -2.71 22.57 7.22
N LEU A 571 -2.53 21.78 8.26
CA LEU A 571 -1.83 20.53 8.23
C LEU A 571 -2.58 19.44 7.43
N ILE A 572 -3.90 19.37 7.61
CA ILE A 572 -4.75 18.43 6.85
C ILE A 572 -4.72 18.75 5.35
N GLN A 573 -4.62 20.03 4.97
CA GLN A 573 -4.47 20.43 3.58
C GLN A 573 -3.15 19.95 2.94
N GLU A 574 -2.11 19.73 3.74
CA GLU A 574 -0.87 19.13 3.27
C GLU A 574 -0.97 17.62 3.02
N MET A 575 -2.08 16.98 3.41
CA MET A 575 -2.33 15.55 3.31
C MET A 575 -3.41 15.23 2.26
N PRO A 576 -3.15 15.44 0.96
CA PRO A 576 -4.12 15.08 -0.05
C PRO A 576 -4.32 13.56 -0.09
N PRO A 577 -5.55 13.06 -0.28
CA PRO A 577 -5.87 11.64 -0.17
C PRO A 577 -5.03 10.77 -1.11
N PHE A 578 -4.83 9.51 -0.72
CA PHE A 578 -4.13 8.51 -1.55
C PHE A 578 -4.98 8.06 -2.73
N GLU A 579 -6.30 8.25 -2.65
CA GLU A 579 -7.29 7.79 -3.63
C GLU A 579 -7.33 6.25 -3.74
N ALA A 580 -6.95 5.55 -2.66
CA ALA A 580 -6.89 4.08 -2.64
C ALA A 580 -8.27 3.46 -2.83
N ASP A 581 -9.31 4.02 -2.18
CA ASP A 581 -10.70 3.56 -2.31
C ASP A 581 -11.22 3.74 -3.74
N GLN A 582 -10.92 4.88 -4.37
CA GLN A 582 -11.32 5.14 -5.76
C GLN A 582 -10.60 4.18 -6.72
N ALA A 583 -9.29 3.99 -6.53
CA ALA A 583 -8.51 3.05 -7.34
C ALA A 583 -9.01 1.61 -7.16
N MET A 584 -9.35 1.22 -5.93
CA MET A 584 -9.92 -0.09 -5.62
C MET A 584 -11.27 -0.27 -6.33
N ALA A 585 -12.16 0.73 -6.27
CA ALA A 585 -13.45 0.68 -6.93
C ALA A 585 -13.31 0.57 -8.47
N ASP A 586 -12.41 1.35 -9.07
CA ASP A 586 -12.22 1.35 -10.52
C ASP A 586 -11.55 0.06 -11.02
N LEU A 587 -10.54 -0.43 -10.32
CA LEU A 587 -9.89 -1.71 -10.64
C LEU A 587 -10.84 -2.90 -10.44
N SER A 588 -11.69 -2.86 -9.42
CA SER A 588 -12.69 -3.90 -9.17
C SER A 588 -13.76 -3.93 -10.26
N LYS A 589 -14.28 -2.76 -10.67
CA LYS A 589 -15.20 -2.63 -11.81
C LYS A 589 -14.57 -3.16 -13.09
N LYS A 590 -13.32 -2.78 -13.35
CA LYS A 590 -12.57 -3.26 -14.52
C LYS A 590 -12.39 -4.76 -14.48
N TRP A 591 -12.03 -5.34 -13.31
CA TRP A 591 -11.88 -6.79 -13.14
C TRP A 591 -13.17 -7.53 -13.49
N VAL A 592 -14.33 -7.07 -12.98
CA VAL A 592 -15.65 -7.65 -13.31
C VAL A 592 -15.90 -7.58 -14.81
N PHE A 593 -15.70 -6.42 -15.42
CA PHE A 593 -15.93 -6.22 -16.85
C PHE A 593 -15.03 -7.10 -17.71
N ASP A 594 -13.74 -7.16 -17.43
CA ASP A 594 -12.76 -7.97 -18.17
C ASP A 594 -13.07 -9.46 -18.07
N ASN A 595 -13.48 -9.95 -16.88
CA ASN A 595 -13.89 -11.33 -16.68
C ASN A 595 -15.18 -11.65 -17.43
N LEU A 596 -16.19 -10.78 -17.42
CA LEU A 596 -17.42 -10.98 -18.15
C LEU A 596 -17.19 -11.02 -19.67
N ASN A 597 -16.33 -10.16 -20.21
CA ASN A 597 -15.94 -10.21 -21.61
C ASN A 597 -15.23 -11.52 -21.94
N ARG A 598 -14.26 -11.93 -21.10
CA ARG A 598 -13.54 -13.20 -21.25
C ARG A 598 -14.48 -14.41 -21.25
N ILE A 599 -15.48 -14.42 -20.34
CA ILE A 599 -16.49 -15.47 -20.29
C ILE A 599 -17.32 -15.49 -21.57
N THR A 600 -17.77 -14.33 -22.04
CA THR A 600 -18.56 -14.22 -23.28
C THR A 600 -17.80 -14.74 -24.50
N ASP A 601 -16.53 -14.35 -24.63
CA ASP A 601 -15.66 -14.81 -25.72
C ASP A 601 -15.41 -16.32 -25.63
N TRP A 602 -15.29 -16.83 -24.40
CA TRP A 602 -15.03 -18.23 -24.16
C TRP A 602 -16.31 -19.07 -24.46
N VAL A 603 -17.49 -18.60 -24.04
CA VAL A 603 -18.78 -19.21 -24.39
C VAL A 603 -18.94 -19.29 -25.90
N ASN A 604 -18.64 -18.23 -26.63
CA ASN A 604 -18.74 -18.21 -28.09
C ASN A 604 -17.81 -19.26 -28.74
N ARG A 605 -16.59 -19.39 -28.26
CA ARG A 605 -15.63 -20.38 -28.77
C ARG A 605 -16.06 -21.80 -28.49
N ASN A 606 -16.53 -22.09 -27.28
CA ASN A 606 -16.96 -23.43 -26.91
C ASN A 606 -18.19 -23.88 -27.72
N ILE A 607 -19.17 -23.00 -27.90
CA ILE A 607 -20.33 -23.32 -28.75
C ILE A 607 -19.91 -23.60 -30.19
N GLN A 608 -18.96 -22.84 -30.74
CA GLN A 608 -18.47 -23.06 -32.10
C GLN A 608 -17.71 -24.38 -32.26
N GLN A 609 -17.07 -24.87 -31.23
CA GLN A 609 -16.31 -26.11 -31.20
C GLN A 609 -17.15 -27.33 -30.80
N GLU A 610 -18.34 -27.13 -30.23
CA GLU A 610 -19.23 -28.22 -29.78
C GLU A 610 -19.80 -28.98 -30.97
N ASN A 611 -19.64 -30.27 -30.96
CA ASN A 611 -20.10 -31.15 -32.05
C ASN A 611 -21.49 -31.75 -31.82
N TRP A 612 -22.06 -31.63 -30.62
CA TRP A 612 -23.38 -32.11 -30.21
C TRP A 612 -23.62 -33.61 -30.40
N ASN A 613 -22.57 -34.39 -30.67
CA ASN A 613 -22.67 -35.82 -30.93
C ASN A 613 -23.03 -36.61 -29.65
N PRO A 614 -24.13 -37.38 -29.64
CA PRO A 614 -24.52 -38.22 -28.51
C PRO A 614 -23.45 -39.23 -28.06
N ALA A 615 -22.69 -39.78 -29.01
CA ALA A 615 -21.61 -40.74 -28.71
C ALA A 615 -20.42 -40.10 -27.98
N ALA A 616 -20.19 -38.83 -28.19
CA ALA A 616 -19.12 -38.06 -27.51
C ALA A 616 -19.53 -37.57 -26.12
N ASN A 617 -20.83 -37.43 -25.88
CA ASN A 617 -21.41 -36.84 -24.65
C ASN A 617 -22.08 -37.91 -23.81
N ARG A 618 -21.27 -38.74 -23.10
CA ARG A 618 -21.75 -39.88 -22.29
C ARG A 618 -22.74 -39.53 -21.19
N ASP A 619 -22.69 -38.28 -20.66
CA ASP A 619 -23.61 -37.79 -19.63
C ASP A 619 -24.88 -37.19 -20.22
N HIS A 620 -25.19 -37.50 -21.46
CA HIS A 620 -26.38 -37.01 -22.21
C HIS A 620 -26.45 -35.49 -22.40
N CYS A 621 -25.45 -34.72 -21.91
CA CYS A 621 -25.36 -33.25 -22.15
C CYS A 621 -24.03 -32.89 -22.82
N ALA A 622 -24.01 -31.76 -23.49
CA ALA A 622 -22.78 -31.27 -24.18
C ALA A 622 -21.68 -30.91 -23.18
N ALA A 623 -20.44 -31.31 -23.49
CA ALA A 623 -19.28 -31.01 -22.69
C ALA A 623 -19.08 -29.51 -22.48
N SER A 624 -19.42 -28.68 -23.45
CA SER A 624 -19.38 -27.23 -23.37
C SER A 624 -20.25 -26.65 -22.24
N SER A 625 -21.37 -27.33 -21.86
CA SER A 625 -22.20 -26.86 -20.75
C SER A 625 -21.51 -27.04 -19.39
N VAL A 626 -20.80 -28.15 -19.21
CA VAL A 626 -20.01 -28.40 -18.00
C VAL A 626 -18.88 -27.40 -17.88
N ASP A 627 -18.19 -27.16 -18.98
CA ASP A 627 -17.10 -26.20 -19.02
C ASP A 627 -17.56 -24.75 -18.75
N VAL A 628 -18.70 -24.35 -19.32
CA VAL A 628 -19.30 -23.01 -19.06
C VAL A 628 -19.63 -22.87 -17.58
N LEU A 629 -20.29 -23.85 -16.97
CA LEU A 629 -20.64 -23.81 -15.54
C LEU A 629 -19.38 -23.75 -14.68
N ARG A 630 -18.33 -24.54 -14.99
CA ARG A 630 -17.06 -24.55 -14.28
C ARG A 630 -16.39 -23.18 -14.29
N ILE A 631 -16.34 -22.50 -15.44
CA ILE A 631 -15.74 -21.14 -15.54
C ILE A 631 -16.56 -20.12 -14.76
N LEU A 632 -17.88 -20.22 -14.73
CA LEU A 632 -18.71 -19.38 -13.90
C LEU A 632 -18.38 -19.57 -12.41
N GLU A 633 -18.26 -20.81 -11.98
CA GLU A 633 -17.91 -21.15 -10.61
C GLU A 633 -16.50 -20.65 -10.25
N GLU A 634 -15.50 -20.88 -11.09
CA GLU A 634 -14.14 -20.38 -10.91
C GLU A 634 -14.10 -18.84 -10.84
N THR A 635 -14.94 -18.16 -11.63
CA THR A 635 -15.04 -16.69 -11.60
C THR A 635 -15.67 -16.20 -10.29
N LEU A 636 -16.70 -16.89 -9.78
CA LEU A 636 -17.29 -16.58 -8.49
C LEU A 636 -16.30 -16.83 -7.34
N ASP A 637 -15.57 -17.95 -7.37
CA ASP A 637 -14.54 -18.25 -6.38
C ASP A 637 -13.42 -17.20 -6.39
N ALA A 638 -12.99 -16.78 -7.57
CA ALA A 638 -12.02 -15.70 -7.73
C ALA A 638 -12.54 -14.36 -7.20
N PHE A 639 -13.83 -14.04 -7.40
CA PHE A 639 -14.46 -12.84 -6.86
C PHE A 639 -14.48 -12.87 -5.32
N PHE A 640 -14.93 -13.98 -4.73
CA PHE A 640 -14.97 -14.13 -3.26
C PHE A 640 -13.57 -14.15 -2.64
N SER A 641 -12.56 -14.70 -3.33
CA SER A 641 -11.17 -14.65 -2.86
C SER A 641 -10.60 -13.23 -2.77
N LEU A 642 -11.15 -12.29 -3.55
CA LEU A 642 -10.77 -10.87 -3.47
C LEU A 642 -11.35 -10.16 -2.24
N SER A 643 -12.32 -10.76 -1.51
CA SER A 643 -12.97 -10.15 -0.33
C SER A 643 -13.37 -8.70 -0.55
N LEU A 644 -14.14 -8.47 -1.61
CA LEU A 644 -14.66 -7.16 -1.98
C LEU A 644 -16.05 -6.97 -1.36
N ASP A 645 -16.15 -6.21 -0.29
CA ASP A 645 -17.43 -5.91 0.42
C ASP A 645 -18.33 -4.95 -0.38
N ASN A 646 -18.46 -5.18 -1.71
CA ASN A 646 -19.24 -4.31 -2.56
C ASN A 646 -20.42 -5.09 -3.19
N PRO A 647 -21.65 -4.91 -2.66
CA PRO A 647 -22.84 -5.61 -3.13
C PRO A 647 -23.23 -5.24 -4.57
N GLU A 648 -22.95 -4.02 -5.03
CA GLU A 648 -23.27 -3.58 -6.39
C GLU A 648 -22.38 -4.27 -7.43
N LEU A 649 -21.12 -4.51 -7.09
CA LEU A 649 -20.19 -5.25 -7.94
C LEU A 649 -20.60 -6.71 -8.07
N LEU A 650 -20.99 -7.36 -6.96
CA LEU A 650 -21.51 -8.73 -7.00
C LEU A 650 -22.78 -8.80 -7.85
N ALA A 651 -23.72 -7.87 -7.68
CA ALA A 651 -24.92 -7.80 -8.49
C ALA A 651 -24.60 -7.62 -9.97
N THR A 652 -23.60 -6.78 -10.30
CA THR A 652 -23.14 -6.56 -11.68
C THR A 652 -22.54 -7.83 -12.28
N LEU A 653 -21.69 -8.54 -11.50
CA LEU A 653 -21.10 -9.82 -11.89
C LEU A 653 -22.20 -10.85 -12.16
N VAL A 654 -23.10 -11.07 -11.21
CA VAL A 654 -24.18 -12.06 -11.32
C VAL A 654 -25.12 -11.76 -12.51
N ASN A 655 -25.48 -10.51 -12.71
CA ASN A 655 -26.26 -10.10 -13.90
C ASN A 655 -25.50 -10.35 -15.21
N GLY A 656 -24.20 -10.18 -15.22
CA GLY A 656 -23.34 -10.49 -16.36
C GLY A 656 -23.28 -11.99 -16.63
N LEU A 657 -23.15 -12.81 -15.58
CA LEU A 657 -23.19 -14.28 -15.69
C LEU A 657 -24.55 -14.78 -16.19
N ASP A 658 -25.65 -14.21 -15.69
CA ASP A 658 -27.01 -14.52 -16.20
C ASP A 658 -27.12 -14.22 -17.69
N LYS A 659 -26.60 -13.09 -18.17
CA LYS A 659 -26.57 -12.77 -19.60
C LYS A 659 -25.72 -13.75 -20.40
N ALA A 660 -24.57 -14.17 -19.88
CA ALA A 660 -23.69 -15.13 -20.54
C ALA A 660 -24.34 -16.50 -20.69
N LEU A 661 -25.01 -16.98 -19.65
CA LEU A 661 -25.80 -18.23 -19.71
C LEU A 661 -27.00 -18.11 -20.66
N GLN A 662 -27.74 -17.00 -20.62
CA GLN A 662 -28.82 -16.75 -21.56
C GLN A 662 -28.30 -16.75 -23.00
N HIS A 663 -27.15 -16.14 -23.24
CA HIS A 663 -26.51 -16.15 -24.55
C HIS A 663 -26.13 -17.56 -25.00
N TYR A 664 -25.52 -18.37 -24.11
CA TYR A 664 -25.21 -19.76 -24.38
C TYR A 664 -26.45 -20.56 -24.80
N ILE A 665 -27.55 -20.45 -24.03
CA ILE A 665 -28.81 -21.12 -24.35
C ILE A 665 -29.38 -20.67 -25.70
N THR A 666 -29.36 -19.38 -25.93
CA THR A 666 -29.84 -18.78 -27.19
C THR A 666 -29.06 -19.30 -28.40
N GLN A 667 -27.74 -19.41 -28.28
CA GLN A 667 -26.88 -19.94 -29.33
C GLN A 667 -27.01 -21.47 -29.49
N THR A 668 -27.43 -22.16 -28.45
CA THR A 668 -27.72 -23.60 -28.51
C THR A 668 -29.02 -23.88 -29.23
N VAL A 669 -30.04 -23.02 -29.05
CA VAL A 669 -31.40 -23.22 -29.53
C VAL A 669 -31.63 -22.63 -30.93
N ASN A 670 -31.25 -21.37 -31.15
CA ASN A 670 -31.57 -20.61 -32.37
C ASN A 670 -31.09 -21.26 -33.67
N PRO A 671 -29.91 -21.85 -33.78
CA PRO A 671 -29.45 -22.48 -35.02
C PRO A 671 -30.28 -23.65 -35.47
N CYS A 672 -31.03 -24.26 -34.54
CA CYS A 672 -31.91 -25.39 -34.84
C CYS A 672 -33.16 -24.94 -35.65
N GLY A 673 -33.58 -23.67 -35.52
CA GLY A 673 -34.80 -23.17 -36.15
C GLY A 673 -36.08 -23.40 -35.31
N THR A 674 -37.22 -23.27 -35.97
CA THR A 674 -38.52 -23.46 -35.32
C THR A 674 -39.27 -24.64 -35.96
N LYS A 675 -40.27 -25.16 -35.30
CA LYS A 675 -41.17 -26.24 -35.80
C LYS A 675 -41.76 -25.93 -37.19
N ASP A 676 -41.99 -24.66 -37.48
CA ASP A 676 -42.62 -24.22 -38.74
C ASP A 676 -41.80 -24.57 -40.00
N LEU A 677 -40.47 -24.86 -39.84
CA LEU A 677 -39.61 -25.35 -40.91
C LEU A 677 -40.01 -26.74 -41.42
N HIS A 678 -40.63 -27.55 -40.58
CA HIS A 678 -41.00 -28.93 -40.88
C HIS A 678 -42.47 -29.10 -41.19
N VAL A 679 -43.36 -28.19 -40.80
CA VAL A 679 -44.79 -28.29 -41.08
C VAL A 679 -45.05 -28.21 -42.57
N PRO A 680 -45.69 -29.24 -43.19
CA PRO A 680 -45.96 -29.22 -44.64
C PRO A 680 -46.98 -28.16 -44.97
N SER A 681 -46.81 -27.47 -46.10
CA SER A 681 -47.82 -26.57 -46.64
C SER A 681 -49.03 -27.36 -47.09
N LEU A 682 -50.21 -26.88 -46.73
CA LEU A 682 -51.48 -27.54 -47.10
C LEU A 682 -51.65 -27.49 -48.61
N PRO A 683 -51.94 -28.64 -49.29
CA PRO A 683 -52.20 -28.67 -50.72
C PRO A 683 -53.50 -27.95 -51.05
N LYS A 684 -53.56 -27.44 -52.28
CA LYS A 684 -54.84 -26.88 -52.83
C LYS A 684 -55.94 -27.96 -52.83
N LEU A 685 -57.15 -27.58 -52.45
CA LEU A 685 -58.27 -28.48 -52.43
C LEU A 685 -58.63 -28.99 -53.80
N THR A 686 -58.81 -30.29 -53.90
CA THR A 686 -59.26 -31.00 -55.11
C THR A 686 -60.35 -31.98 -54.74
N ARG A 687 -61.20 -32.39 -55.67
CA ARG A 687 -62.21 -33.41 -55.42
C ARG A 687 -61.75 -34.77 -55.97
N CYS A 688 -62.22 -35.86 -55.36
CA CYS A 688 -62.00 -37.21 -55.88
C CYS A 688 -62.57 -37.42 -57.24
N SER A 689 -61.90 -38.19 -58.09
CA SER A 689 -62.44 -38.67 -59.34
C SER A 689 -62.94 -40.09 -59.17
N VAL A 690 -64.31 -40.28 -59.21
CA VAL A 690 -64.91 -41.58 -59.37
C VAL A 690 -64.74 -41.92 -60.86
N ASN A 691 -63.80 -42.77 -61.21
CA ASN A 691 -63.69 -43.37 -62.53
C ASN A 691 -64.37 -44.74 -62.47
N LYS A 692 -65.40 -44.88 -63.30
CA LYS A 692 -66.13 -46.16 -63.48
C LYS A 692 -65.28 -47.28 -64.16
N SER A 693 -64.04 -47.16 -64.23
CA SER A 693 -63.17 -48.15 -64.95
C SER A 693 -61.97 -48.61 -64.02
N TRP A 694 -62.35 -49.27 -62.95
CA TRP A 694 -61.37 -50.07 -62.30
C TRP A 694 -61.84 -51.52 -62.08
N LEU A 695 -62.27 -52.14 -63.14
CA LEU A 695 -62.39 -53.58 -63.30
C LEU A 695 -61.69 -53.92 -64.61
N GLY A 696 -60.47 -54.32 -64.53
CA GLY A 696 -59.73 -55.00 -65.60
C GLY A 696 -58.44 -54.45 -66.00
N GLY A 697 -57.35 -55.14 -65.65
CA GLY A 697 -56.23 -55.37 -66.56
C GLY A 697 -54.97 -54.44 -66.38
N GLY A 698 -53.99 -55.01 -65.81
CA GLY A 698 -52.63 -55.18 -66.38
C GLY A 698 -51.79 -54.05 -66.89
N GLY A 699 -50.71 -53.81 -66.18
CA GLY A 699 -49.47 -53.57 -66.86
C GLY A 699 -49.13 -52.22 -67.56
N GLY A 700 -48.38 -51.40 -67.03
CA GLY A 700 -47.78 -50.36 -67.79
C GLY A 700 -46.92 -49.36 -66.98
N VAL A 701 -45.67 -49.70 -66.83
CA VAL A 701 -44.71 -48.83 -66.24
C VAL A 701 -44.41 -47.66 -67.18
N HIS A 702 -44.98 -46.51 -66.91
CA HIS A 702 -44.49 -45.27 -67.51
C HIS A 702 -43.59 -44.46 -66.55
N LYS A 703 -42.30 -44.51 -66.90
CA LYS A 703 -41.32 -43.56 -66.33
C LYS A 703 -41.64 -42.20 -66.96
N SER A 704 -42.23 -41.27 -66.25
CA SER A 704 -42.21 -39.88 -66.63
C SER A 704 -41.03 -39.16 -65.98
N LYS A 705 -40.14 -38.70 -66.85
CA LYS A 705 -39.11 -37.74 -66.55
C LYS A 705 -39.77 -36.39 -66.33
N SER A 706 -39.85 -35.84 -65.19
CA SER A 706 -40.13 -34.45 -64.99
C SER A 706 -38.82 -33.64 -64.96
N LYS A 707 -38.65 -32.77 -65.93
CA LYS A 707 -37.72 -31.68 -65.97
C LYS A 707 -38.25 -30.61 -64.96
N THR A 708 -37.51 -30.31 -63.98
CA THR A 708 -37.65 -29.10 -63.17
C THR A 708 -36.65 -28.09 -63.64
N GLU A 709 -37.14 -27.03 -64.27
CA GLU A 709 -36.37 -25.78 -64.49
C GLU A 709 -36.42 -24.92 -63.24
N GLY A 710 -35.28 -24.29 -62.99
CA GLY A 710 -34.89 -23.74 -61.75
C GLY A 710 -35.45 -22.38 -61.35
N SER A 711 -35.24 -22.01 -60.16
CA SER A 711 -35.00 -20.64 -59.76
C SER A 711 -33.94 -20.58 -58.63
N HIS A 712 -33.03 -19.64 -58.79
CA HIS A 712 -31.83 -19.34 -58.13
C HIS A 712 -31.83 -19.30 -56.61
N GLY A 713 -30.74 -19.83 -56.04
CA GLY A 713 -30.31 -19.62 -54.66
C GLY A 713 -29.11 -20.49 -54.36
N GLY A 714 -27.90 -20.05 -54.71
CA GLY A 714 -26.69 -20.82 -54.64
C GLY A 714 -26.36 -21.35 -53.23
N ARG A 715 -26.14 -22.66 -53.19
CA ARG A 715 -25.21 -23.26 -52.24
C ARG A 715 -24.55 -24.43 -52.96
N GLN A 716 -23.25 -24.32 -53.09
CA GLN A 716 -22.35 -25.33 -53.65
C GLN A 716 -22.61 -26.69 -53.00
N GLY A 717 -22.96 -27.65 -53.84
CA GLY A 717 -23.07 -29.04 -53.45
C GLY A 717 -21.71 -29.61 -53.13
N ARG A 718 -21.45 -29.79 -51.84
CA ARG A 718 -20.38 -30.67 -51.37
C ARG A 718 -20.87 -32.09 -51.48
N LEU A 719 -20.16 -32.93 -52.20
CA LEU A 719 -20.39 -34.38 -52.24
C LEU A 719 -20.49 -34.89 -50.78
N LYS A 720 -21.68 -35.45 -50.45
CA LYS A 720 -21.86 -36.15 -49.17
C LYS A 720 -21.02 -37.43 -49.20
N THR A 721 -19.95 -37.44 -48.44
CA THR A 721 -19.27 -38.68 -48.03
C THR A 721 -20.21 -39.39 -47.02
N ALA A 722 -20.21 -40.71 -47.03
CA ALA A 722 -21.17 -41.57 -46.31
C ALA A 722 -21.12 -41.49 -44.75
N ASN A 723 -20.47 -40.47 -44.15
CA ASN A 723 -20.29 -40.24 -42.73
C ASN A 723 -20.73 -38.86 -42.25
N ASP A 724 -21.41 -38.03 -43.03
CA ASP A 724 -21.96 -36.76 -42.59
C ASP A 724 -23.33 -36.98 -41.92
N GLU A 725 -23.31 -37.28 -40.65
CA GLU A 725 -24.57 -37.29 -39.83
C GLU A 725 -25.15 -35.88 -39.80
N ASP A 726 -26.49 -35.78 -39.98
CA ASP A 726 -27.17 -34.49 -39.94
C ASP A 726 -27.05 -33.86 -38.55
N PRO A 727 -26.42 -32.70 -38.36
CA PRO A 727 -26.14 -32.06 -37.08
C PRO A 727 -27.43 -31.62 -36.32
N PHE A 728 -28.58 -31.80 -36.93
CA PHE A 728 -29.89 -31.55 -36.36
C PHE A 728 -30.75 -32.82 -36.28
N SER A 729 -30.16 -34.01 -36.40
CA SER A 729 -30.95 -35.25 -36.20
C SER A 729 -31.57 -35.32 -34.81
N LEU A 730 -32.54 -36.25 -34.61
CA LEU A 730 -33.26 -36.42 -33.34
C LEU A 730 -32.29 -36.56 -32.16
N ALA A 731 -31.28 -37.42 -32.28
CA ALA A 731 -30.30 -37.66 -31.21
C ALA A 731 -29.50 -36.39 -30.86
N TYR A 732 -29.09 -35.59 -31.84
CA TYR A 732 -28.40 -34.33 -31.64
C TYR A 732 -29.28 -33.26 -30.99
N LEU A 733 -30.58 -33.25 -31.33
CA LEU A 733 -31.60 -32.39 -30.66
C LEU A 733 -31.79 -32.79 -29.21
N CYS A 734 -31.81 -34.11 -28.90
CA CYS A 734 -31.92 -34.63 -27.53
C CYS A 734 -30.72 -34.15 -26.67
N VAL A 735 -29.50 -34.19 -27.18
CA VAL A 735 -28.32 -33.63 -26.48
C VAL A 735 -28.51 -32.14 -26.17
N ARG A 736 -29.00 -31.35 -27.13
CA ARG A 736 -29.27 -29.92 -26.90
C ARG A 736 -30.36 -29.69 -25.84
N ILE A 737 -31.41 -30.46 -25.86
CA ILE A 737 -32.49 -30.39 -24.86
C ILE A 737 -31.93 -30.72 -23.47
N ASN A 738 -31.15 -31.81 -23.35
CA ASN A 738 -30.49 -32.19 -22.11
C ASN A 738 -29.52 -31.11 -21.61
N THR A 739 -28.74 -30.53 -22.50
CA THR A 739 -27.79 -29.47 -22.22
C THR A 739 -28.45 -28.25 -21.59
N VAL A 740 -29.54 -27.76 -22.21
CA VAL A 740 -30.31 -26.62 -21.69
C VAL A 740 -30.95 -26.96 -20.34
N SER A 741 -31.43 -28.20 -20.19
CA SER A 741 -31.97 -28.66 -18.92
C SER A 741 -30.90 -28.78 -17.84
N HIS A 742 -29.72 -29.31 -18.16
CA HIS A 742 -28.58 -29.42 -17.25
C HIS A 742 -28.20 -28.03 -16.68
N ILE A 743 -28.06 -27.02 -17.54
CA ILE A 743 -27.79 -25.67 -17.07
C ILE A 743 -28.89 -25.20 -16.08
N ASN A 744 -30.16 -25.41 -16.41
CA ASN A 744 -31.25 -24.96 -15.55
C ASN A 744 -31.24 -25.65 -14.16
N THR A 745 -30.81 -26.90 -14.08
CA THR A 745 -30.72 -27.63 -12.81
C THR A 745 -29.51 -27.18 -11.96
N GLN A 746 -28.41 -26.76 -12.59
CA GLN A 746 -27.21 -26.29 -11.88
C GLN A 746 -27.36 -24.89 -11.32
N LEU A 747 -28.35 -24.10 -11.76
CA LEU A 747 -28.53 -22.71 -11.27
C LEU A 747 -28.78 -22.67 -9.75
N ASP A 748 -29.45 -23.65 -9.18
CA ASP A 748 -29.72 -23.71 -7.72
C ASP A 748 -28.42 -23.92 -6.91
N ALA A 749 -27.47 -24.68 -7.47
CA ALA A 749 -26.16 -24.90 -6.85
C ALA A 749 -25.32 -23.61 -6.89
N ILE A 750 -25.33 -22.91 -8.03
CA ILE A 750 -24.64 -21.63 -8.18
C ILE A 750 -25.22 -20.56 -7.24
N GLU A 751 -26.55 -20.50 -7.11
CA GLU A 751 -27.21 -19.57 -6.19
C GLU A 751 -26.85 -19.86 -4.72
N LYS A 752 -26.77 -21.14 -4.34
CA LYS A 752 -26.27 -21.53 -3.01
C LYS A 752 -24.84 -21.09 -2.79
N LYS A 753 -23.98 -21.25 -3.79
CA LYS A 753 -22.58 -20.85 -3.73
C LYS A 753 -22.45 -19.34 -3.54
N ILE A 754 -23.23 -18.54 -4.27
CA ILE A 754 -23.26 -17.08 -4.10
C ILE A 754 -23.69 -16.70 -2.69
N ARG A 755 -24.72 -17.36 -2.14
CA ARG A 755 -25.18 -17.09 -0.77
C ARG A 755 -24.14 -17.47 0.29
N HIS A 756 -23.44 -18.58 0.11
CA HIS A 756 -22.37 -19.03 1.03
C HIS A 756 -21.18 -18.09 0.99
N GLY A 757 -20.66 -17.79 -0.20
CA GLY A 757 -19.53 -16.91 -0.35
C GLY A 757 -19.75 -15.52 0.26
N TRP A 758 -20.97 -14.98 0.12
CA TRP A 758 -21.34 -13.69 0.74
C TRP A 758 -21.45 -13.75 2.26
N LYS A 759 -21.87 -14.87 2.85
CA LYS A 759 -21.99 -15.04 4.31
C LYS A 759 -20.64 -15.23 4.98
N ASP A 760 -19.75 -15.99 4.35
CA ASP A 760 -18.42 -16.28 4.90
C ASP A 760 -17.55 -15.01 4.91
N GLU A 761 -17.71 -14.12 3.96
CA GLU A 761 -17.04 -12.84 3.89
C GLU A 761 -17.41 -11.92 5.06
N ALA A 762 -18.66 -11.90 5.47
CA ALA A 762 -19.15 -11.12 6.61
C ALA A 762 -18.57 -11.58 7.97
N THR A 763 -18.03 -12.81 8.05
CA THR A 763 -17.50 -13.38 9.29
C THR A 763 -15.97 -13.16 9.44
N ILE A 764 -15.25 -12.86 8.38
CA ILE A 764 -13.78 -12.75 8.34
C ILE A 764 -13.27 -11.33 8.66
N VAL A 765 -14.10 -10.30 8.61
CA VAL A 765 -13.72 -8.88 8.71
C VAL A 765 -13.58 -8.34 10.15
N ALA A 766 -13.42 -9.18 11.17
CA ALA A 766 -13.06 -8.71 12.51
C ALA A 766 -11.69 -9.25 12.94
N PRO A 767 -10.55 -8.55 12.66
CA PRO A 767 -9.32 -8.84 13.38
C PRO A 767 -9.49 -8.45 14.84
N PRO A 768 -9.01 -9.25 15.81
CA PRO A 768 -9.09 -8.89 17.22
C PRO A 768 -8.16 -7.70 17.46
N LEU A 769 -8.72 -6.56 17.81
CA LEU A 769 -8.02 -5.43 18.40
C LEU A 769 -7.35 -5.92 19.69
N ILE A 770 -6.03 -6.05 19.65
CA ILE A 770 -5.19 -6.29 20.83
C ILE A 770 -5.38 -5.10 21.76
N GLY A 771 -5.93 -5.42 22.93
CA GLY A 771 -6.43 -4.46 23.85
C GLY A 771 -5.35 -3.67 24.58
N SER A 772 -5.62 -2.41 24.76
CA SER A 772 -5.20 -1.65 25.93
C SER A 772 -6.38 -1.56 26.88
N GLY A 773 -6.21 -2.12 28.08
CA GLY A 773 -7.25 -2.11 29.09
C GLY A 773 -7.58 -0.71 29.57
N LYS A 774 -8.84 -0.31 29.42
CA LYS A 774 -9.49 0.71 30.28
C LYS A 774 -10.98 0.43 30.40
N LYS A 775 -11.38 0.37 31.64
CA LYS A 775 -12.70 0.41 32.33
C LYS A 775 -13.97 0.44 31.48
N LYS A 776 -14.77 -0.61 31.68
CA LYS A 776 -16.16 -0.79 31.25
C LYS A 776 -17.07 0.32 31.81
N THR A 777 -17.64 1.12 30.94
CA THR A 777 -18.92 1.76 31.15
C THR A 777 -19.97 0.96 30.37
N LYS A 778 -21.06 0.60 31.06
CA LYS A 778 -22.21 -0.11 30.53
C LYS A 778 -22.91 0.78 29.49
N ALA A 779 -22.74 0.50 28.21
CA ALA A 779 -23.62 0.93 27.14
C ALA A 779 -24.14 -0.32 26.43
N GLN A 780 -25.41 -0.32 26.11
CA GLN A 780 -26.21 -1.42 25.57
C GLN A 780 -25.50 -2.07 24.39
N GLN A 781 -25.31 -3.39 24.48
CA GLN A 781 -24.94 -4.27 23.38
C GLN A 781 -26.06 -4.22 22.33
N GLN A 782 -25.90 -3.41 21.28
CA GLN A 782 -26.50 -3.71 19.99
C GLN A 782 -25.64 -4.81 19.36
N GLN A 783 -26.20 -5.99 19.21
CA GLN A 783 -25.63 -7.05 18.40
C GLN A 783 -25.43 -6.49 16.97
N PRO A 784 -24.30 -6.73 16.30
CA PRO A 784 -24.15 -6.39 14.89
C PRO A 784 -25.23 -7.16 14.11
N VAL A 785 -26.10 -6.42 13.46
CA VAL A 785 -27.07 -6.97 12.50
C VAL A 785 -26.23 -7.60 11.39
N PRO A 786 -26.43 -8.89 11.07
CA PRO A 786 -25.72 -9.51 9.95
C PRO A 786 -26.04 -8.69 8.69
N PRO A 787 -25.06 -8.46 7.80
CA PRO A 787 -25.29 -7.72 6.58
C PRO A 787 -26.37 -8.42 5.78
N THR A 788 -27.54 -7.79 5.67
CA THR A 788 -28.64 -8.25 4.83
C THR A 788 -28.14 -8.24 3.40
N LEU A 789 -28.34 -9.37 2.68
CA LEU A 789 -28.10 -9.42 1.25
C LEU A 789 -28.73 -8.17 0.60
N PRO A 790 -28.05 -7.49 -0.31
CA PRO A 790 -28.61 -6.34 -0.99
C PRO A 790 -29.93 -6.69 -1.64
N GLN A 791 -30.89 -5.79 -1.57
CA GLN A 791 -32.23 -5.98 -2.13
C GLN A 791 -32.20 -6.30 -3.64
N ALA A 792 -31.10 -5.93 -4.34
CA ALA A 792 -30.83 -6.29 -5.74
C ALA A 792 -30.41 -7.76 -5.96
N LEU A 793 -30.07 -8.49 -4.89
CA LEU A 793 -29.74 -9.92 -4.86
C LEU A 793 -30.78 -10.73 -4.07
N LEU A 794 -31.98 -10.15 -3.83
CA LEU A 794 -33.10 -10.89 -3.31
C LEU A 794 -33.41 -12.05 -4.26
N ILE A 795 -33.30 -13.18 -3.73
CA ILE A 795 -33.07 -14.54 -4.24
C ILE A 795 -34.10 -15.02 -5.30
N GLU A 796 -35.21 -14.37 -5.42
CA GLU A 796 -36.29 -14.76 -6.36
C GLU A 796 -36.01 -14.30 -7.80
N ASP A 797 -35.10 -13.36 -7.99
CA ASP A 797 -34.81 -12.78 -9.31
C ASP A 797 -33.44 -13.17 -9.90
N THR A 798 -32.64 -13.94 -9.15
CA THR A 798 -31.31 -14.36 -9.60
C THR A 798 -31.46 -15.40 -10.73
N PHE A 799 -30.73 -15.22 -11.83
CA PHE A 799 -30.81 -16.07 -13.04
C PHE A 799 -32.17 -16.24 -13.66
N GLN A 800 -33.13 -15.34 -13.43
CA GLN A 800 -34.48 -15.44 -13.95
C GLN A 800 -34.52 -15.41 -15.49
N ARG A 801 -33.63 -14.65 -16.12
CA ARG A 801 -33.53 -14.62 -17.59
C ARG A 801 -33.05 -15.95 -18.16
N THR A 802 -32.05 -16.58 -17.53
CA THR A 802 -31.57 -17.91 -17.90
C THR A 802 -32.64 -18.96 -17.66
N ARG A 803 -33.38 -18.92 -16.53
CA ARG A 803 -34.47 -19.84 -16.25
C ARG A 803 -35.58 -19.72 -17.28
N ARG A 804 -35.95 -18.50 -17.68
CA ARG A 804 -36.93 -18.25 -18.73
C ARG A 804 -36.43 -18.76 -20.09
N ALA A 805 -35.20 -18.37 -20.48
CA ALA A 805 -34.60 -18.83 -21.74
C ALA A 805 -34.50 -20.36 -21.81
N SER A 806 -34.15 -21.01 -20.67
CA SER A 806 -34.12 -22.48 -20.60
C SER A 806 -35.50 -23.11 -20.82
N LYS A 807 -36.53 -22.60 -20.14
CA LYS A 807 -37.91 -23.12 -20.30
C LYS A 807 -38.42 -22.96 -21.71
N GLU A 808 -38.25 -21.78 -22.29
CA GLU A 808 -38.66 -21.45 -23.68
C GLU A 808 -37.84 -22.27 -24.68
N GLY A 809 -36.50 -22.35 -24.48
CA GLY A 809 -35.61 -23.09 -25.35
C GLY A 809 -35.88 -24.60 -25.36
N ILE A 810 -36.08 -25.21 -24.18
CA ILE A 810 -36.45 -26.64 -24.06
C ILE A 810 -37.78 -26.88 -24.79
N GLN A 811 -38.78 -26.03 -24.60
CA GLN A 811 -40.07 -26.18 -25.26
C GLN A 811 -39.92 -26.07 -26.77
N GLN A 812 -39.19 -25.09 -27.28
CA GLN A 812 -38.93 -24.90 -28.71
C GLN A 812 -38.23 -26.11 -29.34
N LEU A 813 -37.17 -26.64 -28.65
CA LEU A 813 -36.43 -27.80 -29.15
C LEU A 813 -37.27 -29.08 -29.09
N ILE A 814 -38.10 -29.30 -28.10
CA ILE A 814 -39.04 -30.43 -27.99
C ILE A 814 -40.06 -30.39 -29.13
N GLU A 815 -40.66 -29.22 -29.35
CA GLU A 815 -41.62 -29.08 -30.47
C GLU A 815 -40.93 -29.25 -31.82
N LEU A 816 -39.73 -28.69 -31.98
CA LEU A 816 -38.97 -28.89 -33.21
C LEU A 816 -38.64 -30.36 -33.46
N ALA A 817 -38.14 -31.08 -32.40
CA ALA A 817 -37.80 -32.47 -32.53
C ALA A 817 -39.01 -33.35 -32.92
N ALA A 818 -40.15 -33.10 -32.25
CA ALA A 818 -41.38 -33.79 -32.58
C ALA A 818 -41.84 -33.54 -34.01
N HIS A 819 -41.85 -32.26 -34.49
CA HIS A 819 -42.25 -31.94 -35.84
C HIS A 819 -41.29 -32.47 -36.91
N ARG A 820 -39.97 -32.41 -36.61
CA ARG A 820 -38.95 -33.01 -37.46
C ARG A 820 -39.16 -34.50 -37.63
N VAL A 821 -39.39 -35.27 -36.57
CA VAL A 821 -39.61 -36.70 -36.64
C VAL A 821 -40.79 -36.98 -37.50
N VAL A 822 -41.96 -36.36 -37.26
CA VAL A 822 -43.21 -36.71 -37.97
C VAL A 822 -43.21 -36.24 -39.42
N PHE A 823 -42.75 -34.98 -39.66
CA PHE A 823 -42.93 -34.40 -41.02
C PHE A 823 -41.66 -34.43 -41.90
N SER A 824 -40.49 -34.76 -41.34
CA SER A 824 -39.25 -34.89 -42.10
C SER A 824 -38.69 -36.29 -42.07
N ASP A 825 -38.41 -36.85 -40.86
CA ASP A 825 -37.80 -38.16 -40.76
C ASP A 825 -38.76 -39.28 -41.21
N LEU A 826 -40.05 -39.22 -40.81
CA LEU A 826 -41.08 -40.15 -41.20
C LEU A 826 -41.84 -39.73 -42.48
N ARG A 827 -41.41 -38.74 -43.18
CA ARG A 827 -42.09 -38.18 -44.37
C ARG A 827 -42.47 -39.25 -45.41
N SER A 828 -41.55 -40.16 -45.71
CA SER A 828 -41.70 -41.20 -46.70
C SER A 828 -42.80 -42.17 -46.35
N VAL A 829 -42.94 -42.56 -45.11
CA VAL A 829 -43.91 -43.56 -44.60
C VAL A 829 -45.21 -42.88 -44.13
N PHE A 830 -45.08 -41.72 -43.47
CA PHE A 830 -46.23 -41.01 -42.88
C PHE A 830 -46.89 -40.05 -43.93
N GLY A 831 -46.12 -39.10 -44.41
CA GLY A 831 -46.61 -38.04 -45.33
C GLY A 831 -46.88 -38.54 -46.75
N GLU A 832 -46.02 -39.39 -47.29
CA GLU A 832 -46.06 -39.83 -48.66
C GLU A 832 -46.57 -41.28 -48.81
N GLY A 833 -46.55 -42.13 -47.78
CA GLY A 833 -46.87 -43.55 -47.80
C GLY A 833 -48.30 -43.86 -47.31
N LEU A 834 -48.70 -43.36 -46.14
CA LEU A 834 -49.91 -43.74 -45.41
C LEU A 834 -51.13 -43.48 -46.24
N TYR A 835 -52.01 -44.56 -46.39
CA TYR A 835 -53.30 -44.55 -47.10
C TYR A 835 -53.21 -44.27 -48.60
N ILE A 836 -52.05 -44.36 -49.23
CA ILE A 836 -51.92 -44.19 -50.68
C ILE A 836 -52.60 -45.38 -51.40
N GLY A 837 -53.53 -45.13 -52.24
CA GLY A 837 -54.27 -46.12 -52.97
C GLY A 837 -55.42 -46.82 -52.19
N GLY A 838 -55.75 -46.30 -51.01
CA GLY A 838 -56.80 -46.84 -50.12
C GLY A 838 -56.31 -47.26 -48.76
N VAL A 839 -57.19 -47.27 -47.75
CA VAL A 839 -56.86 -47.58 -46.35
C VAL A 839 -56.28 -48.99 -46.16
N THR A 840 -56.84 -49.96 -46.90
CA THR A 840 -56.38 -51.36 -46.79
C THR A 840 -55.00 -51.63 -47.39
N ASN A 841 -54.50 -50.73 -48.28
CA ASN A 841 -53.20 -50.94 -48.97
C ASN A 841 -51.99 -50.49 -48.23
N ALA A 842 -52.12 -49.43 -47.45
CA ALA A 842 -51.02 -48.80 -46.72
C ALA A 842 -51.51 -48.30 -45.36
N ARG A 843 -51.57 -49.22 -44.38
CA ARG A 843 -52.00 -48.99 -42.98
C ARG A 843 -50.86 -48.39 -42.17
N ILE A 844 -51.19 -48.03 -40.92
CA ILE A 844 -50.34 -47.34 -40.01
C ILE A 844 -49.09 -48.12 -39.50
N SER A 845 -49.12 -49.48 -39.64
CA SER A 845 -48.11 -50.38 -39.03
C SER A 845 -46.67 -50.02 -39.34
N THR A 846 -46.34 -49.68 -40.62
CA THR A 846 -44.99 -49.26 -41.04
C THR A 846 -44.61 -47.96 -40.44
N VAL A 847 -45.57 -47.05 -40.17
CA VAL A 847 -45.28 -45.78 -39.45
C VAL A 847 -44.98 -46.06 -38.00
N LEU A 848 -45.75 -47.00 -37.36
CA LEU A 848 -45.54 -47.36 -35.95
C LEU A 848 -44.18 -48.02 -35.69
N GLU A 849 -43.73 -48.93 -36.59
CA GLU A 849 -42.38 -49.51 -36.53
C GLU A 849 -41.24 -48.46 -36.55
N GLN A 850 -41.37 -47.48 -37.45
CA GLN A 850 -40.35 -46.41 -37.52
C GLN A 850 -40.47 -45.41 -36.36
N LEU A 851 -41.73 -45.18 -35.89
CA LEU A 851 -41.96 -44.31 -34.72
C LEU A 851 -41.41 -44.95 -33.42
N ASP A 852 -41.55 -46.26 -33.24
CA ASP A 852 -40.97 -47.03 -32.13
C ASP A 852 -39.46 -46.91 -32.11
N THR A 853 -38.80 -47.04 -33.31
CA THR A 853 -37.37 -46.80 -33.43
C THR A 853 -36.98 -45.37 -32.96
N LYS A 854 -37.81 -44.35 -33.23
CA LYS A 854 -37.54 -42.96 -32.79
C LYS A 854 -37.77 -42.79 -31.30
N LEU A 855 -38.77 -43.50 -30.74
CA LEU A 855 -39.00 -43.56 -29.29
C LEU A 855 -37.81 -44.23 -28.56
N GLY A 856 -37.22 -45.28 -29.15
CA GLY A 856 -36.00 -45.92 -28.67
C GLY A 856 -34.84 -44.91 -28.60
N ILE A 857 -34.61 -44.10 -29.66
CA ILE A 857 -33.58 -43.05 -29.64
C ILE A 857 -33.86 -42.04 -28.51
N ILE A 858 -35.14 -41.65 -28.31
CA ILE A 858 -35.50 -40.72 -27.22
C ILE A 858 -35.18 -41.34 -25.87
N ALA A 859 -35.55 -42.63 -25.67
CA ALA A 859 -35.28 -43.33 -24.40
C ALA A 859 -33.79 -43.45 -24.09
N GLU A 860 -32.95 -43.67 -25.11
CA GLU A 860 -31.47 -43.80 -24.95
C GLU A 860 -30.76 -42.46 -24.76
N THR A 861 -31.20 -41.43 -25.50
CA THR A 861 -30.40 -40.19 -25.57
C THR A 861 -30.95 -39.04 -24.72
N THR A 862 -32.21 -39.11 -24.26
CA THR A 862 -32.85 -38.03 -23.49
C THR A 862 -32.78 -38.32 -21.99
N ALA A 863 -32.48 -37.29 -21.21
CA ALA A 863 -32.52 -37.38 -19.75
C ALA A 863 -33.93 -37.77 -19.24
N GLU A 864 -33.97 -38.62 -18.23
CA GLU A 864 -35.19 -39.29 -17.73
C GLU A 864 -36.37 -38.33 -17.50
N HIS A 865 -36.12 -37.20 -16.83
CA HIS A 865 -37.13 -36.20 -16.50
C HIS A 865 -37.71 -35.45 -17.72
N LEU A 866 -37.11 -35.55 -18.90
CA LEU A 866 -37.53 -34.91 -20.15
C LEU A 866 -38.19 -35.87 -21.11
N ARG A 867 -37.99 -37.20 -20.94
CA ARG A 867 -38.51 -38.24 -21.85
C ARG A 867 -40.01 -38.10 -22.04
N ASN A 868 -40.79 -38.04 -20.97
CA ASN A 868 -42.24 -37.89 -21.02
C ASN A 868 -42.68 -36.61 -21.76
N ARG A 869 -41.96 -35.48 -21.54
CA ARG A 869 -42.31 -34.23 -22.22
C ARG A 869 -42.08 -34.33 -23.73
N LEU A 870 -40.99 -34.95 -24.16
CA LEU A 870 -40.68 -35.16 -25.57
C LEU A 870 -41.62 -36.18 -26.19
N ALA A 871 -41.91 -37.29 -25.48
CA ALA A 871 -42.92 -38.29 -25.96
C ALA A 871 -44.30 -37.68 -26.10
N ILE A 872 -44.77 -36.84 -25.19
CA ILE A 872 -46.04 -36.12 -25.28
C ILE A 872 -46.09 -35.23 -26.53
N ALA A 873 -45.02 -34.46 -26.76
CA ALA A 873 -44.93 -33.58 -27.94
C ALA A 873 -44.94 -34.37 -29.25
N LEU A 874 -44.18 -35.48 -29.27
CA LEU A 874 -44.16 -36.40 -30.42
C LEU A 874 -45.53 -37.01 -30.67
N MET A 875 -46.22 -37.55 -29.63
CA MET A 875 -47.59 -38.07 -29.70
C MET A 875 -48.58 -37.04 -30.26
N GLN A 876 -48.57 -35.81 -29.72
CA GLN A 876 -49.43 -34.73 -30.20
C GLN A 876 -49.18 -34.41 -31.66
N THR A 877 -47.89 -34.34 -32.05
CA THR A 877 -47.51 -34.09 -33.46
C THR A 877 -47.89 -35.25 -34.34
N CYS A 878 -47.84 -36.53 -33.85
CA CYS A 878 -48.32 -37.69 -34.62
C CYS A 878 -49.85 -37.63 -34.87
N PHE A 879 -50.67 -37.26 -33.88
CA PHE A 879 -52.12 -37.05 -34.09
C PHE A 879 -52.37 -35.88 -35.06
N ASP A 880 -51.61 -34.80 -34.99
CA ASP A 880 -51.74 -33.70 -35.93
C ASP A 880 -51.34 -34.14 -37.34
N GLY A 881 -50.27 -34.91 -37.49
CA GLY A 881 -49.82 -35.53 -38.71
C GLY A 881 -50.86 -36.51 -39.29
N PHE A 882 -51.45 -37.35 -38.47
CA PHE A 882 -52.52 -38.24 -38.82
C PHE A 882 -53.72 -37.45 -39.38
N LEU A 883 -54.13 -36.39 -38.71
CA LEU A 883 -55.21 -35.50 -39.21
C LEU A 883 -54.82 -34.81 -40.53
N ILE A 884 -53.56 -34.38 -40.69
CA ILE A 884 -53.09 -33.79 -41.96
C ILE A 884 -53.15 -34.82 -43.08
N VAL A 885 -52.78 -36.06 -42.84
CA VAL A 885 -52.90 -37.12 -43.86
C VAL A 885 -54.32 -37.35 -44.24
N LEU A 886 -55.27 -37.40 -43.30
CA LEU A 886 -56.72 -37.59 -43.58
C LEU A 886 -57.35 -36.43 -44.29
N LEU A 887 -57.00 -35.20 -43.91
CA LEU A 887 -57.68 -33.98 -44.36
C LEU A 887 -56.92 -33.15 -45.41
N ALA A 888 -55.68 -33.43 -45.60
CA ALA A 888 -54.77 -32.67 -46.50
C ALA A 888 -53.71 -33.56 -47.17
N GLY A 889 -53.88 -34.88 -47.17
CA GLY A 889 -52.88 -35.82 -47.68
C GLY A 889 -52.80 -35.91 -49.24
N GLY A 890 -53.57 -35.11 -49.95
CA GLY A 890 -53.50 -35.01 -51.42
C GLY A 890 -54.40 -35.95 -52.17
N PRO A 891 -54.53 -35.80 -53.50
CA PRO A 891 -55.54 -36.48 -54.33
C PRO A 891 -55.34 -37.97 -54.53
N LEU A 892 -54.22 -38.53 -54.05
CA LEU A 892 -53.98 -39.97 -54.13
C LEU A 892 -54.62 -40.77 -52.98
N ARG A 893 -55.25 -40.07 -52.03
CA ARG A 893 -55.93 -40.63 -50.87
C ARG A 893 -57.44 -40.49 -51.09
N THR A 894 -58.11 -41.62 -50.92
CA THR A 894 -59.61 -41.71 -51.01
C THR A 894 -60.14 -42.56 -49.92
N PHE A 895 -61.20 -42.08 -49.27
CA PHE A 895 -61.80 -42.78 -48.14
C PHE A 895 -63.30 -43.13 -48.45
N MET A 896 -63.74 -44.36 -48.10
CA MET A 896 -65.12 -44.79 -48.17
C MET A 896 -65.69 -44.78 -46.74
N VAL A 897 -67.01 -44.85 -46.62
CA VAL A 897 -67.64 -44.95 -45.31
C VAL A 897 -67.23 -46.25 -44.60
N SER A 898 -67.05 -47.34 -45.34
CA SER A 898 -66.49 -48.61 -44.84
C SER A 898 -65.15 -48.59 -44.27
N ASP A 899 -64.32 -47.52 -44.52
CA ASP A 899 -62.99 -47.41 -44.06
C ASP A 899 -62.86 -46.82 -42.61
N SER A 900 -63.97 -46.31 -42.10
CA SER A 900 -64.08 -45.63 -40.82
C SER A 900 -63.57 -46.50 -39.64
N ASP A 901 -63.94 -47.80 -39.60
CA ASP A 901 -63.51 -48.69 -38.53
C ASP A 901 -62.03 -48.98 -38.58
N LEU A 902 -61.46 -49.14 -39.82
CA LEU A 902 -60.03 -49.33 -40.00
C LEU A 902 -59.20 -48.04 -39.58
N LEU A 903 -59.78 -46.88 -39.81
CA LEU A 903 -59.16 -45.57 -39.39
C LEU A 903 -59.18 -45.43 -37.86
N LYS A 904 -60.28 -45.94 -37.19
CA LYS A 904 -60.38 -45.98 -35.75
C LYS A 904 -59.36 -46.97 -35.14
N GLU A 905 -59.25 -48.16 -35.74
CA GLU A 905 -58.23 -49.16 -35.35
C GLU A 905 -56.79 -48.56 -35.46
N ASP A 906 -56.53 -47.90 -36.55
CA ASP A 906 -55.20 -47.21 -36.74
C ASP A 906 -54.94 -46.12 -35.71
N LEU A 907 -55.98 -45.35 -35.33
CA LEU A 907 -55.83 -44.35 -34.24
C LEU A 907 -55.62 -45.04 -32.88
N GLU A 908 -56.37 -46.17 -32.61
CA GLU A 908 -56.09 -46.93 -31.36
C GLU A 908 -54.68 -47.49 -31.39
N ALA A 909 -54.19 -48.06 -32.48
CA ALA A 909 -52.80 -48.53 -32.58
C ALA A 909 -51.74 -47.42 -32.33
N ILE A 910 -51.97 -46.16 -32.77
CA ILE A 910 -51.12 -45.03 -32.38
C ILE A 910 -51.18 -44.78 -30.87
N LYS A 911 -52.38 -44.83 -30.27
CA LYS A 911 -52.52 -44.67 -28.81
C LYS A 911 -51.78 -45.75 -28.03
N ASP A 912 -51.97 -47.06 -28.43
CA ASP A 912 -51.36 -48.21 -27.82
C ASP A 912 -49.86 -48.13 -27.85
N LEU A 913 -49.21 -47.62 -28.91
CA LEU A 913 -47.77 -47.40 -28.97
C LEU A 913 -47.28 -46.42 -27.86
N PHE A 914 -48.01 -45.34 -27.61
CA PHE A 914 -47.63 -44.39 -26.54
C PHE A 914 -48.07 -44.84 -25.14
N LEU A 915 -49.05 -45.74 -25.00
CA LEU A 915 -49.42 -46.38 -23.73
C LEU A 915 -48.42 -47.45 -23.33
N ALA A 916 -47.82 -48.16 -24.31
CA ALA A 916 -46.80 -49.20 -24.10
C ALA A 916 -47.21 -50.23 -23.00
N ASP A 917 -48.37 -50.83 -23.10
CA ASP A 917 -48.92 -51.75 -22.11
C ASP A 917 -48.96 -51.20 -20.67
N GLY A 918 -49.12 -49.93 -20.49
CA GLY A 918 -49.16 -49.24 -19.21
C GLY A 918 -47.77 -48.70 -18.73
N ASN A 919 -46.71 -49.04 -19.42
CA ASN A 919 -45.35 -48.57 -19.10
C ASN A 919 -44.96 -47.17 -19.78
N GLY A 920 -45.87 -46.69 -20.65
CA GLY A 920 -45.66 -45.48 -21.43
C GLY A 920 -46.26 -44.23 -20.78
N LEU A 921 -46.93 -43.42 -21.59
CA LEU A 921 -47.58 -42.18 -21.14
C LEU A 921 -48.87 -42.49 -20.36
N PRO A 922 -49.28 -41.65 -19.41
CA PRO A 922 -50.53 -41.79 -18.70
C PRO A 922 -51.74 -41.80 -19.65
N SER A 923 -52.69 -42.79 -19.48
CA SER A 923 -53.86 -42.97 -20.33
C SER A 923 -54.72 -41.74 -20.48
N GLU A 924 -54.84 -40.92 -19.41
CA GLU A 924 -55.57 -39.63 -19.48
C GLU A 924 -54.92 -38.62 -20.43
N THR A 925 -53.57 -38.58 -20.44
CA THR A 925 -52.81 -37.70 -21.34
C THR A 925 -52.98 -38.12 -22.79
N VAL A 926 -52.92 -39.44 -23.07
CA VAL A 926 -53.14 -40.01 -24.40
C VAL A 926 -54.56 -39.76 -24.86
N ALA A 927 -55.56 -40.01 -24.00
CA ALA A 927 -56.95 -39.73 -24.33
C ALA A 927 -57.24 -38.25 -24.64
N ARG A 928 -56.60 -37.34 -23.84
CA ARG A 928 -56.81 -35.91 -24.10
C ARG A 928 -56.14 -35.48 -25.38
N ALA A 929 -54.98 -35.99 -25.75
CA ALA A 929 -54.27 -35.65 -26.96
C ALA A 929 -54.99 -36.19 -28.21
N SER A 930 -55.53 -37.44 -28.14
CA SER A 930 -56.21 -38.10 -29.25
C SER A 930 -57.65 -37.62 -29.47
N ALA A 931 -58.27 -36.97 -28.48
CA ALA A 931 -59.67 -36.58 -28.49
C ALA A 931 -60.07 -35.80 -29.76
N ARG A 932 -59.21 -34.94 -30.28
CA ARG A 932 -59.49 -34.19 -31.54
C ARG A 932 -59.51 -35.11 -32.74
N ALA A 933 -58.59 -36.05 -32.82
CA ALA A 933 -58.50 -37.00 -33.91
C ALA A 933 -59.74 -37.93 -33.88
N SER A 934 -60.15 -38.47 -32.69
CA SER A 934 -61.32 -39.29 -32.47
C SER A 934 -62.60 -38.54 -32.89
N GLN A 935 -62.72 -37.22 -32.54
CA GLN A 935 -63.88 -36.42 -32.95
C GLN A 935 -63.91 -36.20 -34.46
N VAL A 936 -62.74 -35.98 -35.10
CA VAL A 936 -62.78 -35.84 -36.59
C VAL A 936 -63.11 -37.15 -37.29
N LEU A 937 -62.70 -38.31 -36.73
CA LEU A 937 -63.03 -39.62 -37.30
C LEU A 937 -64.56 -39.91 -37.28
N THR A 938 -65.31 -39.33 -36.37
CA THR A 938 -66.82 -39.50 -36.41
C THR A 938 -67.39 -38.91 -37.69
N LEU A 939 -66.74 -37.97 -38.40
CA LEU A 939 -67.17 -37.50 -39.70
C LEU A 939 -67.01 -38.51 -40.82
N PHE A 940 -66.13 -39.51 -40.64
CA PHE A 940 -65.91 -40.57 -41.61
C PHE A 940 -67.00 -41.63 -41.55
N ASP A 941 -67.72 -41.75 -40.40
CA ASP A 941 -68.86 -42.60 -40.24
C ASP A 941 -70.13 -42.13 -41.00
N LEU A 942 -70.19 -40.82 -41.22
CA LEU A 942 -71.37 -40.18 -41.82
C LEU A 942 -71.41 -40.35 -43.33
N SER A 943 -72.60 -40.49 -43.84
CA SER A 943 -72.83 -40.52 -45.28
C SER A 943 -72.51 -39.15 -45.92
N SER A 944 -72.18 -39.11 -47.22
CA SER A 944 -71.91 -37.88 -47.95
C SER A 944 -73.09 -36.85 -47.90
N ASN A 945 -74.37 -37.35 -47.79
CA ASN A 945 -75.56 -36.48 -47.67
C ASN A 945 -75.63 -35.83 -46.28
N GLU A 946 -75.25 -36.51 -45.23
CA GLU A 946 -75.19 -35.97 -43.88
C GLU A 946 -74.08 -34.92 -43.74
N LEU A 947 -72.87 -35.20 -44.30
CA LEU A 947 -71.76 -34.25 -44.34
C LEU A 947 -72.14 -32.98 -45.11
N ILE A 948 -72.87 -33.14 -46.24
CA ILE A 948 -73.31 -31.98 -47.01
C ILE A 948 -74.34 -31.17 -46.22
N HIS A 949 -75.16 -31.81 -45.43
CA HIS A 949 -76.19 -31.16 -44.59
C HIS A 949 -75.48 -30.35 -43.47
N ILE A 950 -74.51 -30.98 -42.77
CA ILE A 950 -73.70 -30.33 -41.74
C ILE A 950 -72.96 -29.13 -42.32
N LEU A 951 -72.29 -29.29 -43.49
CA LEU A 951 -71.52 -28.19 -44.14
C LEU A 951 -72.49 -27.06 -44.58
N SER A 952 -73.64 -27.39 -45.02
CA SER A 952 -74.69 -26.43 -45.41
C SER A 952 -75.17 -25.62 -44.22
N ALA A 953 -75.48 -26.33 -43.13
CA ALA A 953 -75.91 -25.72 -41.86
C ALA A 953 -74.85 -24.76 -41.26
N SER A 954 -73.58 -25.20 -41.22
CA SER A 954 -72.48 -24.39 -40.68
C SER A 954 -72.18 -23.18 -41.61
N SER A 955 -72.29 -23.32 -42.94
CA SER A 955 -72.13 -22.25 -43.92
C SER A 955 -73.21 -21.16 -43.86
N PHE A 956 -74.37 -21.48 -43.35
CA PHE A 956 -75.44 -20.49 -43.17
C PHE A 956 -75.20 -19.61 -41.94
N GLY A 957 -74.55 -20.12 -40.87
CA GLY A 957 -74.18 -19.35 -39.70
C GLY A 957 -73.16 -18.27 -40.01
N ASP A 958 -72.15 -18.59 -40.82
CA ASP A 958 -71.10 -17.61 -41.25
C ASP A 958 -71.63 -16.57 -42.27
N LYS A 959 -72.54 -16.87 -43.07
CA LYS A 959 -73.18 -15.91 -43.98
C LYS A 959 -74.02 -14.87 -43.26
N ALA A 960 -74.64 -15.21 -42.19
CA ALA A 960 -75.38 -14.27 -41.33
C ALA A 960 -74.42 -13.29 -40.60
N ALA A 961 -73.24 -13.74 -40.16
CA ALA A 961 -72.23 -12.90 -39.53
C ALA A 961 -71.49 -12.01 -40.56
N ALA A 962 -71.28 -12.44 -41.81
CA ALA A 962 -70.64 -11.68 -42.86
C ALA A 962 -71.62 -10.69 -43.59
N ALA A 963 -72.91 -10.94 -43.54
CA ALA A 963 -73.88 -10.06 -44.18
C ALA A 963 -74.11 -8.74 -43.44
N SER A 964 -73.62 -8.63 -42.21
CA SER A 964 -73.73 -7.39 -41.43
C SER A 964 -72.64 -6.36 -41.78
N LYS A 965 -71.61 -6.70 -42.61
CA LYS A 965 -70.49 -5.81 -42.89
C LYS A 965 -70.30 -5.23 -44.31
N HIS A 966 -71.05 -5.74 -45.40
CA HIS A 966 -70.91 -5.12 -46.73
C HIS A 966 -72.17 -5.19 -47.49
N ARG A 967 -72.86 -4.05 -47.61
CA ARG A 967 -73.81 -3.70 -48.63
C ARG A 967 -73.07 -3.11 -49.82
N SER A 968 -72.76 -3.84 -50.91
CA SER A 968 -72.64 -3.30 -52.25
C SER A 968 -72.45 -4.45 -53.26
N GLY A 969 -73.28 -4.44 -54.22
CA GLY A 969 -73.16 -4.70 -55.66
C GLY A 969 -72.81 -6.12 -56.11
N ASN A 970 -73.91 -6.73 -56.63
CA ASN A 970 -74.03 -7.51 -57.88
C ASN A 970 -72.78 -8.22 -58.42
N THR A 971 -72.76 -9.54 -58.32
CA THR A 971 -72.49 -10.49 -59.47
C THR A 971 -72.51 -11.91 -58.95
N ASN A 972 -72.84 -12.88 -59.80
CA ASN A 972 -72.82 -14.32 -59.60
C ASN A 972 -71.58 -14.86 -59.07
N THR A 973 -71.37 -14.75 -57.77
CA THR A 973 -70.18 -15.28 -57.07
C THR A 973 -70.45 -16.66 -56.56
N LYS A 974 -69.82 -17.66 -57.17
CA LYS A 974 -69.68 -19.00 -56.64
C LYS A 974 -69.27 -18.96 -55.17
N SER A 975 -69.80 -19.82 -54.31
CA SER A 975 -69.55 -19.82 -52.92
C SER A 975 -68.05 -20.03 -52.63
N SER A 976 -67.42 -19.07 -51.92
CA SER A 976 -66.04 -19.24 -51.42
C SER A 976 -66.04 -20.36 -50.39
N TYR A 977 -65.06 -21.22 -50.48
CA TYR A 977 -64.94 -22.27 -49.49
C TYR A 977 -64.44 -21.70 -48.12
N PRO A 978 -64.84 -22.34 -47.00
CA PRO A 978 -64.43 -21.87 -45.66
C PRO A 978 -62.91 -21.79 -45.54
N PRO A 979 -62.34 -20.67 -44.98
CA PRO A 979 -60.87 -20.58 -44.74
C PRO A 979 -60.47 -21.65 -43.73
N THR A 980 -59.27 -22.17 -43.93
CA THR A 980 -58.69 -23.08 -42.95
C THR A 980 -58.06 -22.28 -41.79
N THR A 981 -58.38 -22.67 -40.56
CA THR A 981 -57.79 -22.17 -39.33
C THR A 981 -56.63 -23.05 -38.87
N GLY A 982 -56.40 -24.19 -39.53
CA GLY A 982 -55.49 -25.24 -39.03
C GLY A 982 -55.95 -25.96 -37.77
N ASN A 983 -57.10 -25.60 -37.24
CA ASN A 983 -57.70 -26.19 -36.05
C ASN A 983 -58.78 -27.21 -36.44
N TRP A 984 -58.35 -28.41 -36.77
CA TRP A 984 -59.21 -29.49 -37.21
C TRP A 984 -60.17 -29.92 -36.08
N SER A 985 -61.49 -29.76 -36.29
CA SER A 985 -62.54 -30.25 -35.42
C SER A 985 -63.76 -30.71 -36.18
N ALA A 986 -64.60 -31.59 -35.61
CA ALA A 986 -65.77 -32.07 -36.22
C ALA A 986 -66.84 -31.01 -36.50
N SER A 987 -66.81 -29.90 -35.79
CA SER A 987 -67.69 -28.74 -35.94
C SER A 987 -67.19 -27.70 -36.95
N ASP A 988 -65.96 -27.79 -37.40
CA ASP A 988 -65.35 -26.83 -38.31
C ASP A 988 -65.74 -27.09 -39.75
N ALA A 989 -66.32 -26.12 -40.43
CA ALA A 989 -66.80 -26.22 -41.78
C ALA A 989 -65.72 -26.60 -42.82
N ASN A 990 -64.48 -26.13 -42.63
CA ASN A 990 -63.35 -26.50 -43.50
C ASN A 990 -62.95 -27.96 -43.31
N THR A 991 -62.97 -28.48 -42.06
CA THR A 991 -62.76 -29.90 -41.76
C THR A 991 -63.74 -30.77 -42.48
N VAL A 992 -65.06 -30.48 -42.36
CA VAL A 992 -66.16 -31.23 -43.07
C VAL A 992 -65.93 -31.13 -44.59
N LEU A 993 -65.65 -29.97 -45.13
CA LEU A 993 -65.36 -29.80 -46.55
C LEU A 993 -64.19 -30.69 -47.03
N ARG A 994 -63.11 -30.79 -46.22
CA ARG A 994 -61.94 -31.63 -46.54
C ARG A 994 -62.27 -33.12 -46.50
N VAL A 995 -63.08 -33.60 -45.53
CA VAL A 995 -63.54 -34.95 -45.54
C VAL A 995 -64.32 -35.25 -46.83
N LEU A 996 -65.25 -34.38 -47.26
CA LEU A 996 -65.95 -34.50 -48.55
C LEU A 996 -64.99 -34.48 -49.78
N CYS A 997 -63.89 -33.67 -49.73
CA CYS A 997 -62.90 -33.66 -50.79
C CYS A 997 -62.23 -35.01 -51.03
N TYR A 998 -61.98 -35.76 -49.97
CA TYR A 998 -61.33 -37.07 -50.04
C TYR A 998 -62.30 -38.22 -50.02
N ARG A 999 -63.65 -38.03 -49.94
CA ARG A 999 -64.68 -39.06 -50.01
C ARG A 999 -64.79 -39.65 -51.39
N TYR A 1000 -64.57 -40.95 -51.50
CA TYR A 1000 -64.84 -41.72 -52.75
C TYR A 1000 -66.35 -41.98 -52.99
N ASP A 1001 -67.06 -40.90 -53.37
CA ASP A 1001 -68.47 -40.92 -53.62
C ASP A 1001 -68.86 -39.89 -54.71
N GLU A 1002 -69.82 -40.33 -55.59
CA GLU A 1002 -70.24 -39.45 -56.71
C GLU A 1002 -71.01 -38.24 -56.18
N THR A 1003 -71.88 -38.43 -55.17
CA THR A 1003 -72.65 -37.36 -54.54
C THR A 1003 -71.75 -36.26 -54.00
N ALA A 1004 -70.66 -36.58 -53.19
CA ALA A 1004 -69.74 -35.68 -52.71
C ALA A 1004 -69.02 -34.91 -53.84
N SER A 1005 -68.52 -35.63 -54.88
CA SER A 1005 -67.82 -35.07 -55.99
C SER A 1005 -68.70 -34.14 -56.78
N GLN A 1006 -70.04 -34.46 -57.11
CA GLN A 1006 -70.94 -33.56 -57.75
C GLN A 1006 -71.23 -32.29 -56.94
N PHE A 1007 -71.45 -32.41 -55.65
CA PHE A 1007 -71.67 -31.28 -54.77
C PHE A 1007 -70.46 -30.32 -54.77
N LEU A 1008 -69.20 -30.83 -54.61
CA LEU A 1008 -68.01 -30.06 -54.60
C LEU A 1008 -67.76 -29.32 -55.94
N LYS A 1009 -68.11 -29.99 -57.05
CA LYS A 1009 -68.02 -29.32 -58.41
C LYS A 1009 -69.11 -28.25 -58.56
N LYS A 1010 -70.33 -28.52 -58.12
CA LYS A 1010 -71.43 -27.58 -58.30
C LYS A 1010 -71.35 -26.38 -57.40
N THR A 1011 -70.99 -26.58 -56.13
CA THR A 1011 -71.03 -25.55 -55.08
C THR A 1011 -69.73 -24.73 -55.03
N TYR A 1012 -68.55 -25.39 -55.09
CA TYR A 1012 -67.24 -24.77 -54.88
C TYR A 1012 -66.39 -24.76 -56.16
N ASN A 1013 -66.81 -25.44 -57.24
CA ASN A 1013 -66.05 -25.59 -58.46
C ASN A 1013 -64.71 -26.19 -58.36
N LEU A 1014 -64.54 -27.13 -57.43
CA LEU A 1014 -63.24 -27.74 -57.16
C LEU A 1014 -62.80 -28.62 -58.36
N PRO A 1015 -61.58 -28.56 -58.87
CA PRO A 1015 -61.06 -29.38 -59.95
C PRO A 1015 -60.82 -30.85 -59.50
N LYS A 1016 -60.86 -31.79 -60.48
CA LYS A 1016 -60.49 -33.21 -60.30
C LYS A 1016 -58.94 -33.43 -60.11
N LYS A 1017 -58.17 -32.59 -60.81
CA LYS A 1017 -56.69 -32.59 -60.75
C LYS A 1017 -56.27 -31.15 -60.66
N LEU A 1018 -55.15 -30.94 -59.99
CA LEU A 1018 -54.44 -29.67 -60.09
C LEU A 1018 -53.95 -29.60 -61.54
N HIS A 1019 -54.35 -28.58 -62.26
CA HIS A 1019 -53.63 -28.22 -63.50
C HIS A 1019 -52.33 -27.61 -63.10
N ASP A 1020 -51.21 -28.21 -63.53
CA ASP A 1020 -49.84 -27.65 -63.38
C ASP A 1020 -49.79 -26.21 -63.84
#